data_d81032580094157f771ca0195c657211
#
_entry.id   d81032580094157f771ca0195c657211
#
_cell.length_a   1.000
_cell.length_b   1.000
_cell.length_c   1.000
_cell.angle_alpha   90.00
_cell.angle_beta   90.00
_cell.angle_gamma   90.00
#
_symmetry.space_group_name_H-M   'P 1'
#
loop_
_entity.id
_entity.type
_entity.pdbx_description
1 polymer ?
#
loop_
_entity_poly.entity_id
_entity_poly.type
_entity_poly.pdbx_seq_one_letter_code
_entity_poly.pdbx_strand_id
1 'polypeptide(L)'
;SGRYPWGSGDSPYQHSGDFLSRVEKFKAKGMSEGEILEAINDTLPPEYKLGATEFRVAKTKAGHDRKASQWEDIQKLKKENPDMGWTEIGQKLGMPESTVRSMYQNGVGTKKDQAEKIAETLKKEVDKKGMIDISEGTNLTLGVSEGKLDEAVYILEAEHGYKRYGVGIKQPTNFRQQTNITVLAKPEYDQRYAYEHQGDIQSLGDYHSDDGGSSFRQLQPPSSLSSDRVAVRYGDQGGLAKDGVMEIRRGVADLDLGNSHYAQVRIMVDNSHYLKGMAMYSDNMPDGVDIVFNTNKPSGTPKMKVFKEIKNDPGNPFGAAITAEGQSTYIGKDGKEHLSPINKLKWEGDWDDMSKSVSSQFLSKQPLPLIKKQLELTRADYKAEYDEIMHYTNPTVKKKMLLDFAEKCDGTAMTLKASAFPGQSTKVILPLDKIKETEAYCPTYENGTQLALIRYPHAGTFEIPIVTVNNKNASGKSNLGNVKDAIGISSKVAERLSGADFDGDTVMAIPMSDKVRINSTDPLPGLKNFDPKASYAVPEGNPNNVRLMKKDEKQKEMGIISNLITDMTLRGATSEDLERAVRHSMVVIDAEKHKLDYKRSEKENGIQELKQKYQIRVDDDGNEKYGGASTLLSRRKQTVRIPERRGSVRIDKDTGEYIYKESGRTFTDKKGKKRIAEDEVSRISLEKDVRNLMSSKTGTPQEVEYANFSNYLKAMANQARKDYANMKGIQRDPVAAKKYAPEVESLKAKYEAVLANKPKERRAMIIANSRIKAIIEDRGLDYKDKDDKKEIKKISSVEMQRARDQVGANSSRTKIVFTDREWEAIQNHAISDSMLTKFLNS
;
A
#
# COMPACT_ATOMS: atom_id res chain seq x y z
N SER A 1 27.79 -26.30 -34.44
CA SER A 1 27.69 -25.05 -35.19
C SER A 1 28.93 -24.21 -34.89
N GLY A 2 29.59 -23.74 -35.95
CA GLY A 2 30.77 -22.94 -35.80
C GLY A 2 30.49 -21.64 -35.04
N ARG A 3 31.48 -21.21 -34.28
CA ARG A 3 31.46 -19.95 -33.53
C ARG A 3 31.17 -18.73 -34.42
N TYR A 4 31.56 -18.84 -35.69
CA TYR A 4 31.38 -17.79 -36.71
C TYR A 4 30.82 -18.39 -38.00
N PRO A 5 29.49 -18.61 -38.06
CA PRO A 5 28.90 -19.38 -39.17
C PRO A 5 28.84 -18.62 -40.51
N TRP A 6 28.99 -17.30 -40.54
CA TRP A 6 28.59 -16.50 -41.69
C TRP A 6 29.58 -15.45 -42.17
N GLY A 7 30.81 -15.66 -42.16
CA GLY A 7 31.81 -14.70 -42.61
C GLY A 7 32.46 -13.89 -41.50
N SER A 8 33.32 -12.97 -41.82
CA SER A 8 34.18 -12.24 -40.90
C SER A 8 33.85 -10.77 -40.83
N GLY A 9 33.89 -10.19 -39.63
CA GLY A 9 33.95 -8.75 -39.39
C GLY A 9 35.39 -8.33 -39.03
N ASP A 10 35.56 -7.10 -38.55
CA ASP A 10 36.87 -6.56 -38.13
C ASP A 10 37.46 -7.28 -36.90
N SER A 11 36.63 -8.04 -36.19
CA SER A 11 37.01 -8.90 -35.09
C SER A 11 36.50 -10.31 -35.31
N PRO A 12 37.22 -11.36 -34.83
CA PRO A 12 36.76 -12.75 -34.95
C PRO A 12 35.41 -13.01 -34.27
N TYR A 13 34.86 -12.05 -33.52
CA TYR A 13 33.55 -12.14 -32.86
C TYR A 13 32.45 -11.32 -33.54
N GLN A 14 32.76 -10.59 -34.63
CA GLN A 14 31.85 -9.71 -35.36
C GLN A 14 31.64 -10.18 -36.79
N HIS A 15 31.13 -11.40 -36.95
CA HIS A 15 30.82 -11.93 -38.25
C HIS A 15 29.55 -11.33 -38.83
N SER A 16 29.55 -10.94 -40.10
CA SER A 16 28.43 -10.28 -40.78
C SER A 16 27.18 -11.16 -40.87
N GLY A 17 27.33 -12.45 -40.65
CA GLY A 17 26.27 -13.44 -40.81
C GLY A 17 25.74 -14.05 -39.50
N ASP A 18 26.45 -13.91 -38.38
CA ASP A 18 25.93 -14.46 -37.14
C ASP A 18 24.74 -13.63 -36.62
N PHE A 19 23.93 -14.25 -35.77
CA PHE A 19 22.68 -13.63 -35.24
C PHE A 19 22.96 -12.28 -34.55
N LEU A 20 23.94 -12.24 -33.67
CA LEU A 20 24.22 -11.03 -32.87
C LEU A 20 24.79 -9.92 -33.77
N SER A 21 25.68 -10.21 -34.66
CA SER A 21 26.25 -9.24 -35.62
C SER A 21 25.19 -8.69 -36.56
N ARG A 22 24.21 -9.53 -36.98
CA ARG A 22 23.05 -9.06 -37.78
C ARG A 22 22.20 -8.08 -36.99
N VAL A 23 21.91 -8.36 -35.71
CA VAL A 23 21.17 -7.45 -34.83
C VAL A 23 21.94 -6.13 -34.65
N GLU A 24 23.25 -6.20 -34.41
CA GLU A 24 24.11 -5.00 -34.25
C GLU A 24 24.17 -4.16 -35.53
N LYS A 25 24.21 -4.81 -36.70
CA LYS A 25 24.19 -4.11 -37.99
C LYS A 25 22.86 -3.37 -38.24
N PHE A 26 21.71 -3.97 -37.91
CA PHE A 26 20.42 -3.32 -38.03
C PHE A 26 20.27 -2.19 -37.00
N LYS A 27 20.76 -2.40 -35.79
CA LYS A 27 20.79 -1.35 -34.74
C LYS A 27 21.64 -0.15 -35.15
N ALA A 28 22.79 -0.38 -35.80
CA ALA A 28 23.66 0.67 -36.34
C ALA A 28 22.98 1.49 -37.46
N LYS A 29 21.99 0.92 -38.17
CA LYS A 29 21.15 1.62 -39.14
C LYS A 29 20.00 2.39 -38.50
N GLY A 30 19.89 2.45 -37.17
CA GLY A 30 18.86 3.19 -36.43
C GLY A 30 17.52 2.47 -36.34
N MET A 31 17.44 1.18 -36.68
CA MET A 31 16.20 0.40 -36.60
C MET A 31 15.80 0.15 -35.14
N SER A 32 14.52 0.22 -34.85
CA SER A 32 13.93 -0.15 -33.56
C SER A 32 13.99 -1.67 -33.34
N GLU A 33 13.83 -2.12 -32.11
CA GLU A 33 13.88 -3.55 -31.78
C GLU A 33 12.79 -4.38 -32.51
N GLY A 34 11.60 -3.79 -32.72
CA GLY A 34 10.52 -4.41 -33.50
C GLY A 34 10.86 -4.56 -34.97
N GLU A 35 11.40 -3.51 -35.60
CA GLU A 35 11.85 -3.56 -37.01
C GLU A 35 13.01 -4.53 -37.21
N ILE A 36 13.92 -4.66 -36.24
CA ILE A 36 15.00 -5.66 -36.26
C ILE A 36 14.42 -7.08 -36.21
N LEU A 37 13.45 -7.30 -35.34
CA LEU A 37 12.78 -8.59 -35.20
C LEU A 37 12.08 -8.99 -36.50
N GLU A 38 11.34 -8.08 -37.13
CA GLU A 38 10.69 -8.29 -38.42
C GLU A 38 11.74 -8.65 -39.50
N ALA A 39 12.79 -7.84 -39.62
CA ALA A 39 13.86 -8.08 -40.58
C ALA A 39 14.60 -9.44 -40.40
N ILE A 40 14.70 -9.89 -39.16
CA ILE A 40 15.27 -11.20 -38.87
C ILE A 40 14.26 -12.32 -39.22
N ASN A 41 13.01 -12.16 -38.84
CA ASN A 41 11.96 -13.13 -39.11
C ASN A 41 11.68 -13.33 -40.61
N ASP A 42 11.88 -12.29 -41.41
CA ASP A 42 11.75 -12.38 -42.86
C ASP A 42 12.78 -13.31 -43.51
N THR A 43 13.87 -13.59 -42.82
CA THR A 43 14.92 -14.53 -43.27
C THR A 43 14.78 -15.93 -42.68
N LEU A 44 13.79 -16.16 -41.82
CA LEU A 44 13.57 -17.45 -41.13
C LEU A 44 12.38 -18.20 -41.73
N PRO A 45 12.44 -19.52 -41.79
CA PRO A 45 11.26 -20.36 -42.07
C PRO A 45 10.15 -20.10 -41.06
N PRO A 46 8.86 -20.28 -41.44
CA PRO A 46 7.73 -19.97 -40.58
C PRO A 46 7.79 -20.60 -39.18
N GLU A 47 8.29 -21.84 -39.10
CA GLU A 47 8.43 -22.61 -37.84
C GLU A 47 9.53 -22.11 -36.91
N TYR A 48 10.46 -21.27 -37.39
CA TYR A 48 11.56 -20.69 -36.62
C TYR A 48 11.43 -19.19 -36.39
N LYS A 49 10.28 -18.60 -36.74
CA LYS A 49 10.03 -17.20 -36.48
C LYS A 49 9.94 -16.93 -34.96
N LEU A 50 10.61 -15.87 -34.54
CA LEU A 50 10.72 -15.49 -33.13
C LEU A 50 9.63 -14.49 -32.72
N GLY A 51 9.04 -14.66 -31.55
CA GLY A 51 8.29 -13.63 -30.90
C GLY A 51 9.22 -12.58 -30.21
N ALA A 52 8.67 -11.46 -29.74
CA ALA A 52 9.48 -10.39 -29.14
C ALA A 52 10.28 -10.86 -27.91
N THR A 53 9.73 -11.75 -27.11
CA THR A 53 10.41 -12.32 -25.94
C THR A 53 11.50 -13.28 -26.33
N GLU A 54 11.19 -14.20 -27.25
CA GLU A 54 12.15 -15.17 -27.78
C GLU A 54 13.33 -14.50 -28.49
N PHE A 55 13.07 -13.42 -29.21
CA PHE A 55 14.12 -12.59 -29.83
C PHE A 55 15.06 -11.98 -28.78
N ARG A 56 14.52 -11.43 -27.69
CA ARG A 56 15.34 -10.88 -26.60
C ARG A 56 16.19 -11.94 -25.92
N VAL A 57 15.61 -13.12 -25.66
CA VAL A 57 16.32 -14.25 -25.07
C VAL A 57 17.40 -14.77 -26.01
N ALA A 58 17.10 -14.94 -27.30
CA ALA A 58 18.07 -15.38 -28.31
C ALA A 58 19.26 -14.39 -28.39
N LYS A 59 18.99 -13.09 -28.34
CA LYS A 59 20.02 -12.04 -28.31
C LYS A 59 20.90 -12.13 -27.07
N THR A 60 20.31 -12.36 -25.91
CA THR A 60 21.03 -12.52 -24.64
C THR A 60 21.91 -13.77 -24.65
N LYS A 61 21.33 -14.89 -25.08
CA LYS A 61 22.07 -16.17 -25.21
C LYS A 61 23.26 -16.05 -26.18
N ALA A 62 23.04 -15.49 -27.36
CA ALA A 62 24.11 -15.24 -28.32
C ALA A 62 25.21 -14.33 -27.78
N GLY A 63 24.84 -13.35 -26.94
CA GLY A 63 25.82 -12.50 -26.22
C GLY A 63 26.63 -13.26 -25.18
N HIS A 64 26.04 -14.20 -24.47
CA HIS A 64 26.74 -15.09 -23.54
C HIS A 64 27.67 -16.06 -24.26
N ASP A 65 27.21 -16.71 -25.31
CA ASP A 65 28.03 -17.63 -26.14
C ASP A 65 29.23 -16.90 -26.72
N ARG A 66 29.06 -15.66 -27.22
CA ARG A 66 30.14 -14.81 -27.69
C ARG A 66 31.18 -14.54 -26.60
N LYS A 67 30.72 -14.17 -25.39
CA LYS A 67 31.62 -13.91 -24.26
C LYS A 67 32.34 -15.14 -23.76
N ALA A 68 31.66 -16.31 -23.74
CA ALA A 68 32.30 -17.57 -23.41
C ALA A 68 33.44 -17.90 -24.42
N SER A 69 33.18 -17.72 -25.71
CA SER A 69 34.18 -17.89 -26.77
C SER A 69 35.35 -16.91 -26.62
N GLN A 70 35.08 -15.65 -26.31
CA GLN A 70 36.12 -14.65 -26.05
C GLN A 70 37.01 -15.04 -24.85
N TRP A 71 36.42 -15.53 -23.79
CA TRP A 71 37.17 -15.98 -22.62
C TRP A 71 38.04 -17.19 -22.91
N GLU A 72 37.53 -18.18 -23.63
CA GLU A 72 38.29 -19.35 -24.05
C GLU A 72 39.49 -18.92 -24.90
N ASP A 73 39.30 -18.00 -25.85
CA ASP A 73 40.38 -17.49 -26.71
C ASP A 73 41.42 -16.68 -25.92
N ILE A 74 40.99 -15.89 -24.91
CA ILE A 74 41.90 -15.21 -23.99
C ILE A 74 42.77 -16.23 -23.22
N GLN A 75 42.11 -17.26 -22.67
CA GLN A 75 42.79 -18.33 -21.92
C GLN A 75 43.79 -19.05 -22.79
N LYS A 76 43.39 -19.41 -24.00
CA LYS A 76 44.23 -20.10 -25.01
C LYS A 76 45.43 -19.24 -25.37
N LEU A 77 45.24 -17.98 -25.77
CA LEU A 77 46.33 -17.08 -26.13
C LEU A 77 47.34 -16.86 -24.96
N LYS A 78 46.83 -16.73 -23.74
CA LYS A 78 47.68 -16.55 -22.56
C LYS A 78 48.43 -17.84 -22.18
N LYS A 79 47.87 -19.02 -22.43
CA LYS A 79 48.48 -20.33 -22.23
C LYS A 79 49.55 -20.62 -23.28
N GLU A 80 49.27 -20.31 -24.53
CA GLU A 80 50.23 -20.53 -25.65
C GLU A 80 51.37 -19.49 -25.63
N ASN A 81 51.12 -18.28 -25.13
CA ASN A 81 52.09 -17.18 -25.08
C ASN A 81 52.01 -16.49 -23.71
N PRO A 82 52.66 -17.03 -22.66
CA PRO A 82 52.60 -16.51 -21.29
C PRO A 82 53.05 -15.06 -21.14
N ASP A 83 54.01 -14.61 -21.93
CA ASP A 83 54.58 -13.26 -21.91
C ASP A 83 53.76 -12.22 -22.71
N MET A 84 52.75 -12.66 -23.46
CA MET A 84 51.92 -11.76 -24.26
C MET A 84 51.16 -10.77 -23.35
N GLY A 85 51.33 -9.47 -23.60
CA GLY A 85 50.69 -8.40 -22.86
C GLY A 85 49.15 -8.34 -23.08
N TRP A 86 48.40 -7.82 -22.10
CA TRP A 86 46.93 -7.71 -22.22
C TRP A 86 46.49 -6.81 -23.36
N THR A 87 47.25 -5.76 -23.68
CA THR A 87 47.02 -4.89 -24.83
C THR A 87 47.17 -5.63 -26.14
N GLU A 88 48.16 -6.50 -26.27
CA GLU A 88 48.40 -7.31 -27.47
C GLU A 88 47.31 -8.35 -27.67
N ILE A 89 46.89 -9.03 -26.59
CA ILE A 89 45.76 -9.94 -26.63
C ILE A 89 44.46 -9.19 -27.05
N GLY A 90 44.23 -7.98 -26.47
CA GLY A 90 43.11 -7.14 -26.85
C GLY A 90 43.13 -6.74 -28.32
N GLN A 91 44.31 -6.37 -28.88
CA GLN A 91 44.44 -6.07 -30.32
C GLN A 91 44.11 -7.27 -31.20
N LYS A 92 44.64 -8.45 -30.84
CA LYS A 92 44.39 -9.70 -31.60
C LYS A 92 42.90 -10.12 -31.58
N LEU A 93 42.22 -9.85 -30.49
CA LEU A 93 40.80 -10.23 -30.33
C LEU A 93 39.82 -9.08 -30.64
N GLY A 94 40.33 -7.89 -30.99
CA GLY A 94 39.49 -6.71 -31.22
C GLY A 94 38.74 -6.24 -29.96
N MET A 95 39.40 -6.32 -28.79
CA MET A 95 38.78 -6.03 -27.51
C MET A 95 39.61 -5.01 -26.72
N PRO A 96 38.97 -4.11 -25.90
CA PRO A 96 39.73 -3.24 -24.99
C PRO A 96 40.55 -4.07 -23.97
N GLU A 97 41.76 -3.61 -23.64
CA GLU A 97 42.66 -4.24 -22.65
C GLU A 97 41.98 -4.49 -21.32
N SER A 98 41.23 -3.49 -20.81
CA SER A 98 40.52 -3.57 -19.54
C SER A 98 39.49 -4.71 -19.52
N THR A 99 38.84 -4.94 -20.67
CA THR A 99 37.87 -6.05 -20.84
C THR A 99 38.57 -7.40 -20.84
N VAL A 100 39.69 -7.52 -21.55
CA VAL A 100 40.50 -8.75 -21.59
C VAL A 100 41.01 -9.13 -20.20
N ARG A 101 41.57 -8.17 -19.47
CA ARG A 101 42.09 -8.35 -18.11
C ARG A 101 40.98 -8.77 -17.15
N SER A 102 39.85 -8.08 -17.19
CA SER A 102 38.67 -8.41 -16.35
C SER A 102 38.13 -9.81 -16.65
N MET A 103 38.01 -10.18 -17.92
CA MET A 103 37.54 -11.50 -18.31
C MET A 103 38.49 -12.61 -17.90
N TYR A 104 39.81 -12.37 -17.99
CA TYR A 104 40.82 -13.33 -17.54
C TYR A 104 40.79 -13.56 -16.02
N GLN A 105 40.66 -12.47 -15.24
CA GLN A 105 40.67 -12.52 -13.77
C GLN A 105 39.37 -13.07 -13.17
N ASN A 106 38.20 -12.68 -13.73
CA ASN A 106 36.90 -12.92 -13.14
C ASN A 106 36.12 -14.03 -13.83
N GLY A 107 36.64 -14.58 -14.98
CA GLY A 107 35.92 -15.57 -15.77
C GLY A 107 34.65 -15.00 -16.46
N VAL A 108 34.04 -15.80 -17.31
CA VAL A 108 32.79 -15.45 -18.04
C VAL A 108 31.67 -16.45 -17.73
N GLY A 109 31.99 -17.54 -17.06
CA GLY A 109 31.06 -18.63 -16.70
C GLY A 109 29.90 -18.23 -15.83
N THR A 110 30.01 -17.07 -15.11
CA THR A 110 29.05 -16.68 -14.09
C THR A 110 27.64 -16.33 -14.59
N LYS A 111 27.43 -15.87 -15.85
CA LYS A 111 26.10 -15.46 -16.32
C LYS A 111 25.25 -16.63 -16.83
N LYS A 112 25.85 -17.55 -17.58
CA LYS A 112 25.16 -18.78 -18.03
C LYS A 112 24.88 -19.67 -16.84
N ASP A 113 25.86 -19.87 -15.97
CA ASP A 113 25.72 -20.65 -14.74
C ASP A 113 24.63 -20.06 -13.82
N GLN A 114 24.52 -18.73 -13.77
CA GLN A 114 23.45 -18.07 -13.03
C GLN A 114 22.06 -18.33 -13.64
N ALA A 115 21.89 -18.25 -14.96
CA ALA A 115 20.61 -18.54 -15.60
C ALA A 115 20.19 -20.00 -15.42
N GLU A 116 21.14 -20.95 -15.48
CA GLU A 116 20.91 -22.36 -15.21
C GLU A 116 20.49 -22.60 -13.74
N LYS A 117 21.15 -21.93 -12.77
CA LYS A 117 20.77 -22.02 -11.34
C LYS A 117 19.40 -21.40 -11.07
N ILE A 118 19.07 -20.29 -11.73
CA ILE A 118 17.72 -19.71 -11.66
C ILE A 118 16.72 -20.72 -12.23
N ALA A 119 17.01 -21.34 -13.38
CA ALA A 119 16.15 -22.34 -13.99
C ALA A 119 15.95 -23.57 -13.08
N GLU A 120 16.99 -24.07 -12.43
CA GLU A 120 16.87 -25.16 -11.45
C GLU A 120 15.98 -24.77 -10.27
N THR A 121 16.13 -23.55 -9.75
CA THR A 121 15.30 -23.03 -8.65
C THR A 121 13.84 -22.91 -9.08
N LEU A 122 13.58 -22.33 -10.24
CA LEU A 122 12.23 -22.21 -10.80
C LEU A 122 11.62 -23.60 -11.03
N LYS A 123 12.39 -24.53 -11.62
CA LYS A 123 11.95 -25.90 -11.85
C LYS A 123 11.47 -26.57 -10.57
N LYS A 124 12.31 -26.54 -9.53
CA LYS A 124 11.97 -27.11 -8.21
C LYS A 124 10.69 -26.53 -7.64
N GLU A 125 10.51 -25.20 -7.79
CA GLU A 125 9.33 -24.52 -7.26
C GLU A 125 8.06 -24.80 -8.08
N VAL A 126 8.16 -24.83 -9.41
CA VAL A 126 7.03 -25.21 -10.28
C VAL A 126 6.63 -26.66 -10.05
N ASP A 127 7.62 -27.56 -9.92
CA ASP A 127 7.34 -28.99 -9.64
C ASP A 127 6.60 -29.15 -8.31
N LYS A 128 6.93 -28.35 -7.30
CA LYS A 128 6.29 -28.36 -5.98
C LYS A 128 4.93 -27.65 -5.96
N LYS A 129 4.84 -26.49 -6.59
CA LYS A 129 3.69 -25.57 -6.50
C LYS A 129 2.70 -25.72 -7.65
N GLY A 130 3.09 -26.35 -8.74
CA GLY A 130 2.30 -26.54 -9.96
C GLY A 130 2.36 -25.36 -10.92
N MET A 131 2.09 -24.14 -10.43
CA MET A 131 2.08 -22.90 -11.20
C MET A 131 2.65 -21.75 -10.39
N ILE A 132 3.49 -20.92 -11.02
CA ILE A 132 4.09 -19.74 -10.37
C ILE A 132 3.93 -18.49 -11.23
N ASP A 133 3.74 -17.33 -10.57
CA ASP A 133 3.73 -16.01 -11.21
C ASP A 133 5.16 -15.57 -11.54
N ILE A 134 5.45 -15.35 -12.82
CA ILE A 134 6.73 -14.85 -13.35
C ILE A 134 6.57 -13.49 -14.03
N SER A 135 5.48 -12.77 -13.77
CA SER A 135 5.21 -11.46 -14.39
C SER A 135 6.19 -10.38 -13.94
N GLU A 136 6.05 -9.20 -14.56
CA GLU A 136 6.87 -8.02 -14.27
C GLU A 136 7.05 -7.75 -12.75
N GLY A 137 8.29 -7.52 -12.34
CA GLY A 137 8.67 -7.29 -10.94
C GLY A 137 9.08 -8.55 -10.16
N THR A 138 8.80 -9.77 -10.66
CA THR A 138 9.22 -11.02 -10.02
C THR A 138 10.75 -11.15 -9.98
N ASN A 139 11.43 -10.67 -11.00
CA ASN A 139 12.89 -10.60 -11.04
C ASN A 139 13.48 -9.78 -9.89
N LEU A 140 12.85 -8.65 -9.52
CA LEU A 140 13.28 -7.82 -8.40
C LEU A 140 13.08 -8.53 -7.05
N THR A 141 11.95 -9.24 -6.90
CA THR A 141 11.70 -10.07 -5.71
C THR A 141 12.76 -11.15 -5.55
N LEU A 142 13.16 -11.78 -6.65
CA LEU A 142 14.21 -12.80 -6.66
C LEU A 142 15.64 -12.25 -6.54
N GLY A 143 15.84 -10.93 -6.65
CA GLY A 143 17.18 -10.32 -6.67
C GLY A 143 17.98 -10.62 -7.94
N VAL A 144 17.31 -10.82 -9.07
CA VAL A 144 17.94 -11.15 -10.37
C VAL A 144 17.56 -10.13 -11.44
N SER A 145 18.33 -10.04 -12.53
CA SER A 145 17.95 -9.19 -13.65
C SER A 145 16.80 -9.82 -14.48
N GLU A 146 15.96 -8.98 -15.09
CA GLU A 146 14.87 -9.42 -15.98
C GLU A 146 15.36 -10.37 -17.08
N GLY A 147 16.47 -10.01 -17.75
CA GLY A 147 17.04 -10.85 -18.81
C GLY A 147 17.49 -12.23 -18.35
N LYS A 148 18.01 -12.36 -17.11
CA LYS A 148 18.39 -13.67 -16.55
C LYS A 148 17.17 -14.51 -16.19
N LEU A 149 16.11 -13.88 -15.68
CA LEU A 149 14.86 -14.58 -15.41
C LEU A 149 14.23 -15.09 -16.71
N ASP A 150 14.18 -14.25 -17.75
CA ASP A 150 13.68 -14.64 -19.08
C ASP A 150 14.49 -15.79 -19.68
N GLU A 151 15.82 -15.75 -19.56
CA GLU A 151 16.71 -16.82 -20.05
C GLU A 151 16.48 -18.14 -19.30
N ALA A 152 16.34 -18.07 -17.96
CA ALA A 152 16.03 -19.25 -17.15
C ALA A 152 14.67 -19.87 -17.51
N VAL A 153 13.65 -19.05 -17.72
CA VAL A 153 12.32 -19.51 -18.16
C VAL A 153 12.42 -20.15 -19.55
N TYR A 154 13.19 -19.55 -20.47
CA TYR A 154 13.41 -20.13 -21.80
C TYR A 154 14.08 -21.50 -21.72
N ILE A 155 15.10 -21.68 -20.87
CA ILE A 155 15.73 -22.99 -20.63
C ILE A 155 14.67 -24.01 -20.20
N LEU A 156 13.78 -23.66 -19.29
CA LEU A 156 12.70 -24.54 -18.83
C LEU A 156 11.71 -24.89 -19.94
N GLU A 157 11.35 -23.94 -20.79
CA GLU A 157 10.46 -24.16 -21.93
C GLU A 157 11.12 -25.06 -22.99
N ALA A 158 12.37 -24.76 -23.39
CA ALA A 158 13.04 -25.42 -24.49
C ALA A 158 13.58 -26.80 -24.10
N GLU A 159 14.11 -26.98 -22.90
CA GLU A 159 14.82 -28.19 -22.48
C GLU A 159 13.97 -29.12 -21.61
N HIS A 160 12.97 -28.57 -20.91
CA HIS A 160 12.17 -29.32 -19.94
C HIS A 160 10.66 -29.32 -20.19
N GLY A 161 10.19 -28.63 -21.25
CA GLY A 161 8.80 -28.65 -21.69
C GLY A 161 7.82 -27.90 -20.80
N TYR A 162 8.30 -27.07 -19.86
CA TYR A 162 7.43 -26.17 -19.08
C TYR A 162 6.74 -25.17 -19.99
N LYS A 163 5.64 -24.60 -19.57
CA LYS A 163 4.81 -23.75 -20.42
C LYS A 163 4.52 -22.42 -19.77
N ARG A 164 4.49 -21.39 -20.57
CA ARG A 164 4.19 -20.01 -20.16
C ARG A 164 2.82 -19.61 -20.69
N TYR A 165 1.95 -19.13 -19.79
CA TYR A 165 0.61 -18.69 -20.13
C TYR A 165 0.32 -17.28 -19.62
N GLY A 166 -0.43 -16.49 -20.43
CA GLY A 166 -1.09 -15.27 -19.98
C GLY A 166 -2.43 -15.63 -19.32
N VAL A 167 -2.64 -15.18 -18.08
CA VAL A 167 -3.86 -15.42 -17.30
C VAL A 167 -4.41 -14.09 -16.81
N GLY A 168 -5.70 -13.80 -17.09
CA GLY A 168 -6.39 -12.60 -16.60
C GLY A 168 -6.98 -12.83 -15.22
N ILE A 169 -6.50 -12.11 -14.21
CA ILE A 169 -7.02 -12.16 -12.84
C ILE A 169 -7.96 -10.97 -12.61
N LYS A 170 -9.17 -11.23 -12.15
CA LYS A 170 -10.13 -10.18 -11.81
C LYS A 170 -9.64 -9.35 -10.61
N GLN A 171 -9.83 -8.03 -10.68
CA GLN A 171 -9.54 -7.17 -9.54
C GLN A 171 -10.63 -7.34 -8.47
N PRO A 172 -10.29 -7.69 -7.23
CA PRO A 172 -11.26 -7.97 -6.18
C PRO A 172 -12.25 -6.83 -5.90
N THR A 173 -11.77 -5.58 -5.99
CA THR A 173 -12.56 -4.37 -5.74
C THR A 173 -13.29 -3.85 -6.98
N ASN A 174 -12.92 -4.34 -8.18
CA ASN A 174 -13.55 -3.97 -9.44
C ASN A 174 -13.54 -5.16 -10.42
N PHE A 175 -14.51 -6.04 -10.31
CA PHE A 175 -14.63 -7.27 -11.11
C PHE A 175 -14.75 -7.07 -12.63
N ARG A 176 -14.91 -5.83 -13.10
CA ARG A 176 -14.88 -5.48 -14.53
C ARG A 176 -13.49 -5.29 -15.07
N GLN A 177 -12.51 -5.08 -14.19
CA GLN A 177 -11.11 -4.96 -14.56
C GLN A 177 -10.38 -6.27 -14.28
N GLN A 178 -9.44 -6.57 -15.15
CA GLN A 178 -8.54 -7.72 -14.99
C GLN A 178 -7.09 -7.23 -15.04
N THR A 179 -6.25 -7.90 -14.27
CA THR A 179 -4.80 -7.76 -14.34
C THR A 179 -4.25 -9.01 -15.04
N ASN A 180 -3.58 -8.82 -16.17
CA ASN A 180 -2.95 -9.92 -16.85
C ASN A 180 -1.65 -10.29 -16.16
N ILE A 181 -1.47 -11.57 -15.88
CA ILE A 181 -0.24 -12.13 -15.32
C ILE A 181 0.35 -13.18 -16.27
N THR A 182 1.65 -13.35 -16.19
CA THR A 182 2.39 -14.42 -16.89
C THR A 182 2.70 -15.52 -15.89
N VAL A 183 2.24 -16.73 -16.18
CA VAL A 183 2.36 -17.90 -15.31
C VAL A 183 3.28 -18.91 -15.96
N LEU A 184 4.25 -19.45 -15.20
CA LEU A 184 5.03 -20.62 -15.58
C LEU A 184 4.36 -21.85 -14.93
N ALA A 185 4.03 -22.83 -15.75
CA ALA A 185 3.27 -24.02 -15.35
C ALA A 185 4.01 -25.31 -15.72
N LYS A 186 3.68 -26.40 -15.03
CA LYS A 186 4.14 -27.75 -15.36
C LYS A 186 3.77 -28.17 -16.78
N PRO A 187 4.53 -29.08 -17.42
CA PRO A 187 4.28 -29.55 -18.77
C PRO A 187 2.87 -30.12 -19.02
N GLU A 188 2.28 -30.75 -18.00
CA GLU A 188 0.96 -31.35 -18.05
C GLU A 188 -0.21 -30.35 -17.95
N TYR A 189 0.04 -29.10 -17.54
CA TYR A 189 -0.98 -28.06 -17.39
C TYR A 189 -1.12 -27.25 -18.68
N ASP A 190 -2.34 -27.05 -19.13
CA ASP A 190 -2.65 -26.17 -20.26
C ASP A 190 -3.16 -24.78 -19.80
N GLN A 191 -3.37 -23.89 -20.75
CA GLN A 191 -3.84 -22.54 -20.45
C GLN A 191 -5.22 -22.53 -19.79
N ARG A 192 -6.09 -23.48 -20.16
CA ARG A 192 -7.42 -23.61 -19.57
C ARG A 192 -7.32 -24.01 -18.10
N TYR A 193 -6.45 -24.96 -17.79
CA TYR A 193 -6.18 -25.35 -16.40
C TYR A 193 -5.69 -24.16 -15.57
N ALA A 194 -4.73 -23.39 -16.06
CA ALA A 194 -4.21 -22.21 -15.38
C ALA A 194 -5.31 -21.15 -15.14
N TYR A 195 -6.24 -20.99 -16.07
CA TYR A 195 -7.36 -20.08 -15.94
C TYR A 195 -8.41 -20.55 -14.92
N GLU A 196 -8.75 -21.83 -14.93
CA GLU A 196 -9.75 -22.42 -14.02
C GLU A 196 -9.22 -22.53 -12.59
N HIS A 197 -7.89 -22.67 -12.39
CA HIS A 197 -7.20 -22.85 -11.11
C HIS A 197 -6.37 -21.62 -10.69
N GLN A 198 -6.88 -20.42 -10.95
CA GLN A 198 -6.17 -19.17 -10.60
C GLN A 198 -5.76 -19.08 -9.12
N GLY A 199 -6.55 -19.68 -8.22
CA GLY A 199 -6.26 -19.73 -6.79
C GLY A 199 -4.98 -20.49 -6.43
N ASP A 200 -4.55 -21.40 -7.29
CA ASP A 200 -3.38 -22.28 -7.09
C ASP A 200 -2.08 -21.63 -7.59
N ILE A 201 -2.16 -20.50 -8.30
CA ILE A 201 -0.99 -19.77 -8.77
C ILE A 201 -0.24 -19.22 -7.57
N GLN A 202 0.99 -19.66 -7.37
CA GLN A 202 1.85 -19.27 -6.24
C GLN A 202 2.84 -18.17 -6.64
N SER A 203 3.43 -17.50 -5.65
CA SER A 203 4.51 -16.56 -5.87
C SER A 203 5.85 -17.13 -5.39
N LEU A 204 6.94 -16.50 -5.81
CA LEU A 204 8.31 -16.80 -5.37
C LEU A 204 8.80 -15.80 -4.31
N GLY A 205 7.90 -15.13 -3.63
CA GLY A 205 8.23 -14.10 -2.64
C GLY A 205 9.02 -14.58 -1.41
N ASP A 206 9.08 -15.90 -1.21
CA ASP A 206 9.88 -16.56 -0.18
C ASP A 206 11.32 -16.89 -0.60
N TYR A 207 11.69 -16.66 -1.88
CA TYR A 207 13.05 -16.84 -2.40
C TYR A 207 13.72 -15.51 -2.67
N HIS A 208 15.00 -15.41 -2.35
CA HIS A 208 15.81 -14.23 -2.66
C HIS A 208 17.27 -14.61 -2.94
N SER A 209 17.90 -13.89 -3.87
CA SER A 209 19.31 -13.99 -4.16
C SER A 209 20.00 -12.66 -3.90
N ASP A 210 21.03 -12.66 -3.08
CA ASP A 210 21.86 -11.48 -2.79
C ASP A 210 23.04 -11.32 -3.77
N ASP A 211 23.32 -12.34 -4.57
CA ASP A 211 24.46 -12.44 -5.51
C ASP A 211 24.04 -12.49 -6.99
N GLY A 212 22.84 -12.03 -7.31
CA GLY A 212 22.32 -11.90 -8.67
C GLY A 212 21.99 -13.23 -9.34
N GLY A 213 21.63 -14.27 -8.57
CA GLY A 213 21.17 -15.54 -9.04
C GLY A 213 22.22 -16.65 -9.00
N SER A 214 23.39 -16.42 -8.37
CA SER A 214 24.41 -17.47 -8.17
C SER A 214 24.06 -18.42 -7.04
N SER A 215 23.37 -17.92 -6.03
CA SER A 215 22.75 -18.71 -4.95
C SER A 215 21.39 -18.13 -4.57
N PHE A 216 20.52 -18.99 -3.99
CA PHE A 216 19.20 -18.59 -3.50
C PHE A 216 19.03 -19.03 -2.05
N ARG A 217 18.51 -18.14 -1.23
CA ARG A 217 18.03 -18.47 0.11
C ARG A 217 16.51 -18.44 0.14
N GLN A 218 15.92 -19.42 0.78
CA GLN A 218 14.50 -19.42 1.08
C GLN A 218 14.28 -18.73 2.41
N LEU A 219 13.35 -17.81 2.46
CA LEU A 219 12.94 -17.14 3.69
C LEU A 219 12.26 -18.17 4.60
N GLN A 220 12.84 -18.42 5.74
CA GLN A 220 12.32 -19.32 6.75
C GLN A 220 11.58 -18.53 7.83
N PRO A 221 10.59 -19.12 8.52
CA PRO A 221 10.07 -18.56 9.76
C PRO A 221 11.22 -18.22 10.70
N PRO A 222 11.13 -17.11 11.47
CA PRO A 222 12.13 -16.78 12.46
C PRO A 222 12.36 -17.91 13.45
N SER A 223 13.52 -17.95 14.10
CA SER A 223 13.78 -18.87 15.20
C SER A 223 12.81 -18.61 16.35
N SER A 224 12.58 -19.60 17.18
CA SER A 224 11.65 -19.47 18.31
C SER A 224 12.37 -19.09 19.59
N LEU A 225 11.81 -18.09 20.29
CA LEU A 225 12.25 -17.70 21.63
C LEU A 225 11.61 -18.61 22.68
N SER A 226 12.35 -18.99 23.74
CA SER A 226 11.75 -19.65 24.91
C SER A 226 10.82 -18.68 25.67
N SER A 227 9.63 -19.15 26.04
CA SER A 227 8.72 -18.37 26.89
C SER A 227 9.29 -18.01 28.25
N ASP A 228 10.29 -18.73 28.74
CA ASP A 228 10.98 -18.41 30.01
C ASP A 228 11.71 -17.07 29.97
N ARG A 229 12.13 -16.64 28.76
CA ARG A 229 12.78 -15.33 28.56
C ARG A 229 11.78 -14.17 28.45
N VAL A 230 10.46 -14.46 28.49
CA VAL A 230 9.39 -13.47 28.38
C VAL A 230 8.63 -13.36 29.68
N ALA A 231 8.58 -12.17 30.26
CA ALA A 231 7.64 -11.84 31.34
C ALA A 231 6.39 -11.12 30.78
N VAL A 232 5.26 -11.30 31.41
CA VAL A 232 4.03 -10.58 31.10
C VAL A 232 3.77 -9.57 32.21
N ARG A 233 3.59 -8.28 31.84
CA ARG A 233 3.10 -7.26 32.77
C ARG A 233 1.61 -7.07 32.47
N TYR A 234 0.78 -7.53 33.40
CA TYR A 234 -0.67 -7.50 33.26
C TYR A 234 -1.25 -6.10 33.49
N GLY A 235 -2.51 -5.89 33.10
CA GLY A 235 -3.16 -4.58 33.15
C GLY A 235 -3.21 -3.99 34.54
N ASP A 236 -3.54 -4.83 35.55
CA ASP A 236 -3.55 -4.50 37.00
C ASP A 236 -2.15 -4.35 37.62
N GLN A 237 -1.10 -4.70 36.88
CA GLN A 237 0.31 -4.56 37.25
C GLN A 237 1.01 -3.42 36.49
N GLY A 238 0.26 -2.51 35.86
CA GLY A 238 0.78 -1.40 35.08
C GLY A 238 0.94 -1.68 33.58
N GLY A 239 0.63 -2.89 33.11
CA GLY A 239 0.70 -3.26 31.69
C GLY A 239 -0.28 -2.46 30.81
N LEU A 240 -1.42 -2.01 31.39
CA LEU A 240 -2.39 -1.19 30.68
C LEU A 240 -1.77 0.11 30.15
N ALA A 241 -0.86 0.72 30.90
CA ALA A 241 -0.21 1.98 30.53
C ALA A 241 0.71 1.86 29.29
N LYS A 242 1.07 0.63 28.92
CA LYS A 242 1.95 0.33 27.78
C LYS A 242 1.37 -0.81 26.91
N ASP A 243 0.05 -0.97 26.89
CA ASP A 243 -0.59 -2.09 26.17
C ASP A 243 -0.13 -2.17 24.72
N GLY A 244 0.35 -3.37 24.31
CA GLY A 244 0.90 -3.61 22.99
C GLY A 244 2.41 -3.37 22.84
N VAL A 245 3.12 -2.90 23.87
CA VAL A 245 4.57 -2.71 23.87
C VAL A 245 5.29 -3.96 24.39
N MET A 246 6.35 -4.34 23.70
CA MET A 246 7.37 -5.31 24.11
C MET A 246 8.63 -4.54 24.52
N GLU A 247 8.90 -4.47 25.81
CA GLU A 247 10.16 -3.93 26.32
C GLU A 247 11.26 -4.98 26.16
N ILE A 248 12.30 -4.67 25.38
CA ILE A 248 13.40 -5.59 25.05
C ILE A 248 14.67 -5.17 25.77
N ARG A 249 15.39 -6.15 26.32
CA ARG A 249 16.70 -5.96 26.95
C ARG A 249 17.74 -5.57 25.92
N ARG A 250 18.49 -4.49 26.19
CA ARG A 250 19.61 -4.08 25.33
C ARG A 250 20.75 -5.09 25.36
N GLY A 251 21.45 -5.22 24.22
CA GLY A 251 22.64 -6.04 24.10
C GLY A 251 22.40 -7.53 24.00
N VAL A 252 21.15 -7.97 23.83
CA VAL A 252 20.80 -9.37 23.59
C VAL A 252 20.86 -9.61 22.08
N ALA A 253 21.84 -10.39 21.63
CA ALA A 253 22.21 -10.52 20.22
C ALA A 253 21.04 -11.01 19.32
N ASP A 254 20.22 -11.95 19.78
CA ASP A 254 19.10 -12.50 19.02
C ASP A 254 17.85 -11.59 19.04
N LEU A 255 17.86 -10.52 19.83
CA LEU A 255 16.75 -9.56 19.96
C LEU A 255 17.14 -8.14 19.53
N ASP A 256 18.12 -8.00 18.64
CA ASP A 256 18.59 -6.71 18.16
C ASP A 256 17.64 -6.13 17.10
N LEU A 257 17.22 -4.86 17.30
CA LEU A 257 16.43 -4.09 16.33
C LEU A 257 17.29 -3.41 15.25
N GLY A 258 18.62 -3.60 15.30
CA GLY A 258 19.57 -2.89 14.44
C GLY A 258 19.68 -1.42 14.82
N ASN A 259 19.67 -0.53 13.84
CA ASN A 259 19.76 0.92 14.06
C ASN A 259 18.45 1.57 14.53
N SER A 260 17.37 0.79 14.70
CA SER A 260 16.05 1.31 15.07
C SER A 260 15.88 1.35 16.59
N HIS A 261 15.31 2.41 17.13
CA HIS A 261 14.92 2.51 18.54
C HIS A 261 13.65 1.71 18.84
N TYR A 262 12.79 1.50 17.83
CA TYR A 262 11.54 0.76 17.91
C TYR A 262 11.20 0.14 16.57
N ALA A 263 10.41 -0.94 16.63
CA ALA A 263 9.88 -1.61 15.45
C ALA A 263 8.55 -2.32 15.77
N GLN A 264 7.63 -2.34 14.83
CA GLN A 264 6.46 -3.21 14.89
C GLN A 264 6.87 -4.62 14.47
N VAL A 265 6.72 -5.59 15.36
CA VAL A 265 7.31 -6.91 15.17
C VAL A 265 6.34 -8.05 15.45
N ARG A 266 6.73 -9.22 14.98
CA ARG A 266 6.26 -10.54 15.45
C ARG A 266 7.45 -11.31 15.99
N ILE A 267 7.30 -11.91 17.14
CA ILE A 267 8.35 -12.73 17.77
C ILE A 267 7.78 -14.11 18.03
N MET A 268 8.40 -15.14 17.46
CA MET A 268 8.02 -16.53 17.66
C MET A 268 8.36 -16.99 19.07
N VAL A 269 7.45 -17.70 19.74
CA VAL A 269 7.63 -18.22 21.09
C VAL A 269 7.24 -19.71 21.16
N ASP A 270 8.11 -20.53 21.70
CA ASP A 270 7.92 -21.97 21.92
C ASP A 270 7.39 -22.75 20.69
N ASN A 271 7.71 -22.30 19.48
CA ASN A 271 7.26 -22.83 18.20
C ASN A 271 5.73 -22.98 18.03
N SER A 272 4.94 -22.46 18.95
CA SER A 272 3.48 -22.60 18.98
C SER A 272 2.72 -21.28 19.07
N HIS A 273 3.37 -20.24 19.54
CA HIS A 273 2.77 -18.93 19.75
C HIS A 273 3.66 -17.82 19.21
N TYR A 274 3.12 -16.61 19.15
CA TYR A 274 3.90 -15.42 18.83
C TYR A 274 3.42 -14.19 19.60
N LEU A 275 4.35 -13.28 19.84
CA LEU A 275 4.08 -11.94 20.33
C LEU A 275 3.80 -11.01 19.15
N LYS A 276 2.81 -10.14 19.29
CA LYS A 276 2.46 -9.09 18.33
C LYS A 276 2.48 -7.75 19.07
N GLY A 277 3.24 -6.78 18.56
CA GLY A 277 3.22 -5.43 19.12
C GLY A 277 4.39 -4.59 18.67
N MET A 278 4.62 -3.49 19.41
CA MET A 278 5.74 -2.57 19.23
C MET A 278 6.90 -2.97 20.13
N ALA A 279 8.03 -3.29 19.55
CA ALA A 279 9.27 -3.55 20.29
C ALA A 279 10.01 -2.25 20.58
N MET A 280 10.45 -2.06 21.80
CA MET A 280 11.27 -0.92 22.25
C MET A 280 12.31 -1.39 23.26
N TYR A 281 13.50 -0.81 23.23
CA TYR A 281 14.49 -1.09 24.25
C TYR A 281 14.10 -0.54 25.62
N SER A 282 14.42 -1.27 26.68
CA SER A 282 14.24 -0.86 28.06
C SER A 282 15.46 -1.23 28.91
N ASP A 283 15.85 -0.33 29.80
CA ASP A 283 16.95 -0.54 30.75
C ASP A 283 16.43 -1.11 32.07
N ASN A 284 15.11 -1.12 32.30
CA ASN A 284 14.46 -1.64 33.53
C ASN A 284 13.90 -3.05 33.29
N MET A 285 14.79 -4.01 33.07
CA MET A 285 14.40 -5.40 32.80
C MET A 285 14.60 -6.26 34.07
N PRO A 286 13.64 -7.12 34.43
CA PRO A 286 13.81 -8.12 35.51
C PRO A 286 14.96 -9.07 35.19
N ASP A 287 15.62 -9.59 36.23
CA ASP A 287 16.69 -10.57 36.06
C ASP A 287 16.18 -11.84 35.37
N GLY A 288 16.98 -12.32 34.41
CA GLY A 288 16.67 -13.54 33.65
C GLY A 288 15.56 -13.34 32.55
N VAL A 289 15.05 -12.14 32.38
CA VAL A 289 13.99 -11.82 31.39
C VAL A 289 14.56 -10.91 30.32
N ASP A 290 14.34 -11.25 29.07
CA ASP A 290 14.81 -10.47 27.92
C ASP A 290 13.68 -9.67 27.26
N ILE A 291 12.42 -10.07 27.44
CA ILE A 291 11.23 -9.36 26.97
C ILE A 291 10.22 -9.19 28.10
N VAL A 292 9.72 -7.98 28.32
CA VAL A 292 8.51 -7.72 29.10
C VAL A 292 7.39 -7.35 28.13
N PHE A 293 6.38 -8.21 28.02
CA PHE A 293 5.21 -7.99 27.20
C PHE A 293 4.09 -7.34 28.02
N ASN A 294 3.71 -6.13 27.64
CA ASN A 294 2.66 -5.37 28.32
C ASN A 294 1.29 -5.69 27.71
N THR A 295 0.29 -5.94 28.55
CA THR A 295 -1.06 -6.30 28.13
C THR A 295 -2.13 -5.69 29.01
N ASN A 296 -3.31 -5.47 28.46
CA ASN A 296 -4.51 -5.04 29.18
C ASN A 296 -5.23 -6.20 29.89
N LYS A 297 -4.79 -7.45 29.75
CA LYS A 297 -5.40 -8.60 30.42
C LYS A 297 -5.12 -8.59 31.91
N PRO A 298 -6.06 -9.07 32.77
CA PRO A 298 -5.86 -9.12 34.20
C PRO A 298 -4.82 -10.19 34.59
N SER A 299 -4.16 -9.98 35.74
CA SER A 299 -3.32 -11.00 36.39
C SER A 299 -4.14 -12.27 36.61
N GLY A 300 -3.47 -13.42 36.53
CA GLY A 300 -4.15 -14.74 36.54
C GLY A 300 -4.56 -15.25 35.14
N THR A 301 -4.52 -14.43 34.10
CA THR A 301 -4.61 -14.95 32.71
C THR A 301 -3.37 -15.80 32.43
N PRO A 302 -3.50 -17.06 32.02
CA PRO A 302 -2.35 -17.90 31.68
C PRO A 302 -1.47 -17.23 30.61
N LYS A 303 -0.17 -17.24 30.80
CA LYS A 303 0.82 -16.58 29.93
C LYS A 303 0.62 -16.91 28.46
N MET A 304 0.42 -18.20 28.13
CA MET A 304 0.21 -18.61 26.73
C MET A 304 -1.13 -18.14 26.15
N LYS A 305 -2.13 -17.80 26.97
CA LYS A 305 -3.39 -17.17 26.49
C LYS A 305 -3.25 -15.67 26.28
N VAL A 306 -2.18 -15.05 26.75
CA VAL A 306 -1.85 -13.66 26.43
C VAL A 306 -1.24 -13.59 25.03
N PHE A 307 -0.43 -14.55 24.66
CA PHE A 307 0.20 -14.67 23.35
C PHE A 307 -0.82 -15.08 22.28
N LYS A 308 -0.43 -14.97 21.02
CA LYS A 308 -1.24 -15.41 19.89
C LYS A 308 -0.78 -16.80 19.43
N GLU A 309 -1.71 -17.70 19.18
CA GLU A 309 -1.40 -19.00 18.57
C GLU A 309 -0.96 -18.83 17.11
N ILE A 310 0.04 -19.61 16.70
CA ILE A 310 0.49 -19.68 15.32
C ILE A 310 -0.64 -20.24 14.45
N LYS A 311 -0.84 -19.64 13.30
CA LYS A 311 -1.82 -20.11 12.33
C LYS A 311 -1.26 -21.28 11.54
N ASN A 312 -2.12 -22.24 11.22
CA ASN A 312 -1.78 -23.34 10.31
C ASN A 312 -1.78 -22.87 8.84
N ASP A 313 -0.96 -21.87 8.55
CA ASP A 313 -0.75 -21.27 7.24
C ASP A 313 0.76 -21.09 7.05
N PRO A 314 1.46 -22.00 6.34
CA PRO A 314 2.92 -21.93 6.20
C PRO A 314 3.44 -20.63 5.59
N GLY A 315 2.64 -19.97 4.75
CA GLY A 315 2.98 -18.67 4.15
C GLY A 315 2.73 -17.47 5.09
N ASN A 316 2.06 -17.68 6.22
CA ASN A 316 1.62 -16.59 7.08
C ASN A 316 1.38 -17.06 8.53
N PRO A 317 2.38 -17.67 9.17
CA PRO A 317 2.21 -18.29 10.48
C PRO A 317 1.83 -17.28 11.58
N PHE A 318 2.26 -16.03 11.47
CA PHE A 318 1.93 -14.99 12.47
C PHE A 318 0.91 -13.95 11.97
N GLY A 319 0.20 -14.20 10.91
CA GLY A 319 -0.71 -13.21 10.33
C GLY A 319 0.00 -12.01 9.68
N ALA A 320 1.27 -12.17 9.30
CA ALA A 320 2.10 -11.17 8.63
C ALA A 320 3.09 -11.83 7.68
N ALA A 321 3.49 -11.10 6.62
CA ALA A 321 4.48 -11.58 5.68
C ALA A 321 5.87 -11.71 6.31
N ILE A 322 6.61 -12.74 5.92
CA ILE A 322 8.04 -12.85 6.17
C ILE A 322 8.76 -12.24 4.97
N THR A 323 9.60 -11.23 5.21
CA THR A 323 10.38 -10.57 4.16
C THR A 323 11.87 -10.62 4.49
N ALA A 324 12.71 -10.53 3.47
CA ALA A 324 14.16 -10.46 3.67
C ALA A 324 14.58 -9.29 4.57
N GLU A 325 13.94 -8.12 4.38
CA GLU A 325 14.20 -6.91 5.16
C GLU A 325 13.70 -7.03 6.60
N GLY A 326 12.63 -7.80 6.83
CA GLY A 326 12.04 -8.03 8.16
C GLY A 326 12.83 -9.02 9.02
N GLN A 327 13.65 -9.87 8.39
CA GLN A 327 14.47 -10.86 9.08
C GLN A 327 15.89 -10.32 9.33
N SER A 328 16.39 -10.53 10.53
CA SER A 328 17.79 -10.28 10.87
C SER A 328 18.47 -11.57 11.31
N THR A 329 19.80 -11.60 11.23
CA THR A 329 20.64 -12.69 11.72
C THR A 329 21.51 -12.20 12.85
N TYR A 330 22.01 -13.12 13.66
CA TYR A 330 22.97 -12.86 14.72
C TYR A 330 23.98 -14.00 14.82
N ILE A 331 25.15 -13.74 15.38
CA ILE A 331 26.16 -14.76 15.64
C ILE A 331 25.89 -15.40 17.01
N GLY A 332 25.59 -16.69 17.01
CA GLY A 332 25.34 -17.44 18.21
C GLY A 332 26.60 -17.71 19.04
N LYS A 333 26.44 -18.26 20.24
CA LYS A 333 27.56 -18.68 21.10
C LYS A 333 28.42 -19.80 20.49
N ASP A 334 27.89 -20.49 19.52
CA ASP A 334 28.56 -21.51 18.71
C ASP A 334 29.40 -20.93 17.57
N GLY A 335 29.43 -19.60 17.43
CA GLY A 335 30.14 -18.88 16.36
C GLY A 335 29.46 -18.97 15.00
N LYS A 336 28.25 -19.52 14.91
CA LYS A 336 27.49 -19.63 13.67
C LYS A 336 26.43 -18.54 13.56
N GLU A 337 26.04 -18.26 12.32
CA GLU A 337 24.96 -17.33 12.02
C GLU A 337 23.59 -18.03 12.22
N HIS A 338 22.69 -17.39 12.95
CA HIS A 338 21.34 -17.83 13.23
C HIS A 338 20.33 -16.77 12.88
N LEU A 339 19.09 -17.17 12.52
CA LEU A 339 17.98 -16.22 12.33
C LEU A 339 17.51 -15.71 13.70
N SER A 340 17.29 -14.41 13.81
CA SER A 340 16.63 -13.80 14.97
C SER A 340 15.20 -14.30 15.12
N PRO A 341 14.65 -14.43 16.35
CA PRO A 341 13.24 -14.69 16.58
C PRO A 341 12.33 -13.51 16.16
N ILE A 342 12.89 -12.35 15.84
CA ILE A 342 12.17 -11.16 15.45
C ILE A 342 11.89 -11.17 13.94
N ASN A 343 10.61 -11.01 13.55
CA ASN A 343 10.21 -10.58 12.22
C ASN A 343 9.68 -9.16 12.29
N LYS A 344 10.42 -8.21 11.72
CA LYS A 344 10.04 -6.79 11.66
C LYS A 344 9.01 -6.58 10.54
N LEU A 345 7.97 -5.80 10.81
CA LEU A 345 6.95 -5.41 9.84
C LEU A 345 7.10 -3.96 9.42
N LYS A 346 7.38 -3.11 10.39
CA LYS A 346 7.69 -1.69 10.23
C LYS A 346 8.75 -1.32 11.26
N TRP A 347 9.64 -0.43 10.91
CA TRP A 347 10.68 0.09 11.78
C TRP A 347 10.80 1.60 11.66
N GLU A 348 11.66 2.19 12.42
CA GLU A 348 11.89 3.63 12.42
C GLU A 348 12.06 4.19 11.01
N GLY A 349 11.28 5.22 10.68
CA GLY A 349 11.21 5.85 9.35
C GLY A 349 10.01 5.42 8.49
N ASP A 350 9.35 4.30 8.79
CA ASP A 350 8.21 3.80 8.01
C ASP A 350 6.87 4.49 8.31
N TRP A 351 6.79 5.28 9.38
CA TRP A 351 5.59 6.01 9.77
C TRP A 351 5.61 7.50 9.38
N ASP A 352 6.72 7.99 8.81
CA ASP A 352 6.82 9.38 8.39
C ASP A 352 5.97 9.62 7.13
N ASP A 353 4.67 9.66 7.32
CA ASP A 353 3.71 10.14 6.33
C ASP A 353 3.37 11.60 6.68
N MET A 354 3.88 12.51 5.87
CA MET A 354 3.42 13.90 5.89
C MET A 354 2.02 13.91 5.26
N SER A 355 1.00 13.70 6.09
CA SER A 355 -0.38 13.77 5.65
C SER A 355 -0.66 15.10 4.96
N LYS A 356 -0.90 15.05 3.65
CA LYS A 356 -1.11 16.24 2.80
C LYS A 356 -2.53 16.81 2.90
N SER A 357 -3.36 16.25 3.79
CA SER A 357 -4.76 16.67 3.88
C SER A 357 -5.31 16.52 5.30
N VAL A 358 -6.37 17.28 5.56
CA VAL A 358 -7.16 17.22 6.78
C VAL A 358 -8.56 16.72 6.47
N SER A 359 -9.09 15.81 7.29
CA SER A 359 -10.42 15.24 7.08
C SER A 359 -11.51 16.23 7.44
N SER A 360 -12.62 16.20 6.68
CA SER A 360 -13.81 16.96 7.04
C SER A 360 -14.44 16.50 8.37
N GLN A 361 -14.24 15.25 8.77
CA GLN A 361 -14.72 14.73 10.06
C GLN A 361 -14.09 15.47 11.24
N PHE A 362 -12.84 15.85 11.16
CA PHE A 362 -12.16 16.65 12.16
C PHE A 362 -12.45 18.15 11.97
N LEU A 363 -12.17 18.69 10.76
CA LEU A 363 -12.21 20.11 10.50
C LEU A 363 -13.62 20.71 10.70
N SER A 364 -14.69 19.99 10.37
CA SER A 364 -16.07 20.45 10.55
C SER A 364 -16.45 20.73 12.02
N LYS A 365 -15.70 20.19 12.97
CA LYS A 365 -15.91 20.37 14.40
C LYS A 365 -15.09 21.52 14.97
N GLN A 366 -14.35 22.22 14.12
CA GLN A 366 -13.54 23.38 14.48
C GLN A 366 -14.33 24.69 14.27
N PRO A 367 -13.88 25.82 14.83
CA PRO A 367 -14.54 27.10 14.64
C PRO A 367 -14.65 27.50 13.18
N LEU A 368 -15.79 28.10 12.80
CA LEU A 368 -16.09 28.48 11.42
C LEU A 368 -14.99 29.32 10.75
N PRO A 369 -14.32 30.30 11.42
CA PRO A 369 -13.20 31.02 10.80
C PRO A 369 -12.04 30.14 10.39
N LEU A 370 -11.73 29.11 11.19
CA LEU A 370 -10.67 28.14 10.87
C LEU A 370 -11.06 27.26 9.67
N ILE A 371 -12.32 26.81 9.63
CA ILE A 371 -12.88 26.05 8.50
C ILE A 371 -12.75 26.86 7.21
N LYS A 372 -13.27 28.10 7.20
CA LYS A 372 -13.20 29.02 6.06
C LYS A 372 -11.79 29.18 5.56
N LYS A 373 -10.88 29.53 6.46
CA LYS A 373 -9.46 29.74 6.14
C LYS A 373 -8.84 28.49 5.51
N GLN A 374 -9.07 27.30 6.07
CA GLN A 374 -8.46 26.06 5.57
C GLN A 374 -9.04 25.65 4.22
N LEU A 375 -10.34 25.84 3.99
CA LEU A 375 -10.95 25.60 2.69
C LEU A 375 -10.49 26.61 1.61
N GLU A 376 -10.28 27.89 1.99
CA GLU A 376 -9.70 28.89 1.09
C GLU A 376 -8.26 28.59 0.71
N LEU A 377 -7.41 28.19 1.67
CA LEU A 377 -6.06 27.75 1.37
C LEU A 377 -6.09 26.58 0.40
N THR A 378 -6.99 25.63 0.61
CA THR A 378 -7.16 24.49 -0.29
C THR A 378 -7.55 24.92 -1.71
N ARG A 379 -8.49 25.87 -1.85
CA ARG A 379 -8.86 26.43 -3.17
C ARG A 379 -7.66 27.10 -3.85
N ALA A 380 -6.87 27.84 -3.09
CA ALA A 380 -5.68 28.51 -3.58
C ALA A 380 -4.62 27.51 -4.05
N ASP A 381 -4.38 26.44 -3.26
CA ASP A 381 -3.45 25.35 -3.63
C ASP A 381 -3.87 24.67 -4.95
N TYR A 382 -5.15 24.34 -5.08
CA TYR A 382 -5.68 23.73 -6.31
C TYR A 382 -5.59 24.69 -7.50
N LYS A 383 -5.87 25.98 -7.29
CA LYS A 383 -5.72 26.98 -8.35
C LYS A 383 -4.26 27.13 -8.79
N ALA A 384 -3.33 27.17 -7.85
CA ALA A 384 -1.90 27.22 -8.13
C ALA A 384 -1.42 25.98 -8.90
N GLU A 385 -1.84 24.78 -8.45
CA GLU A 385 -1.53 23.52 -9.14
C GLU A 385 -2.06 23.50 -10.58
N TYR A 386 -3.30 23.94 -10.79
CA TYR A 386 -3.85 24.07 -12.14
C TYR A 386 -3.06 25.05 -13.01
N ASP A 387 -2.74 26.23 -12.47
CA ASP A 387 -1.97 27.25 -13.20
C ASP A 387 -0.56 26.71 -13.55
N GLU A 388 0.06 25.98 -12.66
CA GLU A 388 1.34 25.27 -12.91
C GLU A 388 1.22 24.25 -14.03
N ILE A 389 0.18 23.41 -14.02
CA ILE A 389 -0.09 22.44 -15.09
C ILE A 389 -0.25 23.15 -16.44
N MET A 390 -0.89 24.31 -16.46
CA MET A 390 -1.08 25.09 -17.70
C MET A 390 0.22 25.64 -18.27
N HIS A 391 1.29 25.78 -17.49
CA HIS A 391 2.62 26.19 -17.93
C HIS A 391 3.48 25.04 -18.48
N TYR A 392 3.07 23.79 -18.33
CA TYR A 392 3.84 22.66 -18.88
C TYR A 392 3.92 22.73 -20.39
N THR A 393 5.12 22.54 -20.93
CA THR A 393 5.39 22.61 -22.37
C THR A 393 5.18 21.28 -23.08
N ASN A 394 5.34 20.14 -22.37
CA ASN A 394 5.13 18.81 -22.94
C ASN A 394 3.64 18.45 -22.95
N PRO A 395 2.98 18.33 -24.12
CA PRO A 395 1.54 18.06 -24.19
C PRO A 395 1.11 16.69 -23.63
N THR A 396 1.97 15.66 -23.72
CA THR A 396 1.66 14.33 -23.19
C THR A 396 1.60 14.36 -21.67
N VAL A 397 2.57 15.02 -21.03
CA VAL A 397 2.56 15.26 -19.58
C VAL A 397 1.38 16.14 -19.19
N LYS A 398 1.17 17.25 -19.89
CA LYS A 398 0.08 18.19 -19.61
C LYS A 398 -1.28 17.50 -19.67
N LYS A 399 -1.53 16.68 -20.67
CA LYS A 399 -2.76 15.88 -20.81
C LYS A 399 -2.94 14.93 -19.60
N LYS A 400 -1.89 14.18 -19.24
CA LYS A 400 -1.97 13.29 -18.10
C LYS A 400 -2.22 14.05 -16.80
N MET A 401 -1.48 15.14 -16.57
CA MET A 401 -1.62 15.96 -15.37
C MET A 401 -3.01 16.60 -15.25
N LEU A 402 -3.61 17.06 -16.37
CA LEU A 402 -4.97 17.61 -16.36
C LEU A 402 -6.01 16.56 -15.96
N LEU A 403 -5.90 15.32 -16.44
CA LEU A 403 -6.81 14.25 -16.04
C LEU A 403 -6.61 13.86 -14.57
N ASP A 404 -5.38 13.68 -14.12
CA ASP A 404 -5.07 13.35 -12.73
C ASP A 404 -5.54 14.47 -11.78
N PHE A 405 -5.34 15.72 -12.18
CA PHE A 405 -5.85 16.87 -11.46
C PHE A 405 -7.38 16.89 -11.38
N ALA A 406 -8.07 16.61 -12.50
CA ALA A 406 -9.52 16.53 -12.51
C ALA A 406 -10.04 15.41 -11.59
N GLU A 407 -9.41 14.21 -11.61
CA GLU A 407 -9.74 13.13 -10.68
C GLU A 407 -9.48 13.52 -9.23
N LYS A 408 -8.38 14.21 -8.95
CA LYS A 408 -8.04 14.73 -7.62
C LYS A 408 -9.08 15.75 -7.14
N CYS A 409 -9.50 16.67 -8.01
CA CYS A 409 -10.57 17.64 -7.72
C CYS A 409 -11.89 16.94 -7.40
N ASP A 410 -12.33 15.99 -8.24
CA ASP A 410 -13.56 15.23 -8.02
C ASP A 410 -13.49 14.41 -6.73
N GLY A 411 -12.35 13.75 -6.46
CA GLY A 411 -12.14 12.99 -5.23
C GLY A 411 -12.21 13.88 -3.98
N THR A 412 -11.62 15.06 -4.02
CA THR A 412 -11.64 16.02 -2.92
C THR A 412 -13.02 16.67 -2.76
N ALA A 413 -13.70 16.98 -3.86
CA ALA A 413 -15.08 17.46 -3.83
C ALA A 413 -16.05 16.46 -3.17
N MET A 414 -15.82 15.14 -3.34
CA MET A 414 -16.62 14.09 -2.69
C MET A 414 -16.22 13.85 -1.23
N THR A 415 -14.93 13.88 -0.91
CA THR A 415 -14.43 13.60 0.44
C THR A 415 -14.44 14.81 1.34
N LEU A 416 -14.52 16.01 0.76
CA LEU A 416 -14.49 17.29 1.46
C LEU A 416 -13.21 17.46 2.31
N LYS A 417 -12.10 16.92 1.86
CA LYS A 417 -10.79 17.08 2.52
C LYS A 417 -10.22 18.46 2.24
N ALA A 418 -9.63 19.06 3.26
CA ALA A 418 -8.85 20.29 3.11
C ALA A 418 -7.35 20.00 3.08
N SER A 419 -6.54 20.96 2.62
CA SER A 419 -5.08 20.89 2.67
C SER A 419 -4.59 20.79 4.12
N ALA A 420 -3.44 20.16 4.32
CA ALA A 420 -2.83 20.00 5.63
C ALA A 420 -2.48 21.34 6.27
N PHE A 421 -2.48 21.38 7.59
CA PHE A 421 -1.92 22.51 8.32
C PHE A 421 -0.40 22.58 8.16
N PRO A 422 0.21 23.78 8.21
CA PRO A 422 1.65 23.91 8.15
C PRO A 422 2.34 23.07 9.24
N GLY A 423 3.33 22.26 8.85
CA GLY A 423 4.06 21.39 9.77
C GLY A 423 3.29 20.17 10.31
N GLN A 424 2.05 19.91 9.83
CA GLN A 424 1.31 18.70 10.16
C GLN A 424 2.06 17.43 9.72
N SER A 425 2.11 16.43 10.58
CA SER A 425 2.72 15.13 10.26
C SER A 425 2.04 14.00 11.01
N THR A 426 2.13 12.79 10.47
CA THR A 426 1.70 11.57 11.15
C THR A 426 2.84 11.03 12.01
N LYS A 427 2.53 10.63 13.25
CA LYS A 427 3.49 10.06 14.20
C LYS A 427 2.93 8.78 14.81
N VAL A 428 3.75 7.74 14.92
CA VAL A 428 3.42 6.58 15.75
C VAL A 428 3.54 7.00 17.21
N ILE A 429 2.58 6.61 18.04
CA ILE A 429 2.60 6.92 19.47
C ILE A 429 3.40 5.87 20.24
N LEU A 430 4.27 6.33 21.14
CA LEU A 430 5.10 5.47 21.97
C LEU A 430 5.01 5.91 23.42
N PRO A 431 4.96 5.00 24.42
CA PRO A 431 4.83 5.36 25.80
C PRO A 431 6.17 5.84 26.39
N LEU A 432 6.10 6.88 27.22
CA LEU A 432 7.22 7.34 28.04
C LEU A 432 6.81 7.42 29.50
N ASP A 433 7.57 6.79 30.40
CA ASP A 433 7.26 6.68 31.82
C ASP A 433 7.41 7.98 32.61
N LYS A 434 8.33 8.83 32.21
CA LYS A 434 8.70 10.05 32.96
C LYS A 434 8.43 11.31 32.15
N ILE A 435 7.21 11.42 31.63
CA ILE A 435 6.74 12.61 30.91
C ILE A 435 5.41 13.07 31.48
N LYS A 436 5.18 14.38 31.56
CA LYS A 436 3.94 14.93 32.08
C LYS A 436 2.79 14.74 31.09
N GLU A 437 1.55 14.72 31.56
CA GLU A 437 0.34 14.62 30.73
C GLU A 437 0.17 15.82 29.77
N THR A 438 0.86 16.91 30.02
CA THR A 438 0.85 18.13 29.21
C THR A 438 2.04 18.22 28.26
N GLU A 439 2.92 17.22 28.23
CA GLU A 439 4.16 17.21 27.47
C GLU A 439 4.22 16.05 26.49
N ALA A 440 5.00 16.21 25.43
CA ALA A 440 5.37 15.15 24.50
C ALA A 440 6.84 15.27 24.08
N TYR A 441 7.48 14.14 23.83
CA TYR A 441 8.79 14.11 23.22
C TYR A 441 8.64 13.93 21.70
N CYS A 442 9.03 14.91 20.92
CA CYS A 442 8.90 14.89 19.47
C CYS A 442 9.95 15.75 18.78
N PRO A 443 11.15 15.21 18.49
CA PRO A 443 12.29 15.98 17.95
C PRO A 443 12.03 16.64 16.59
N THR A 444 11.00 16.22 15.87
CA THR A 444 10.58 16.86 14.61
C THR A 444 10.16 18.33 14.80
N TYR A 445 9.73 18.69 15.99
CA TYR A 445 9.30 20.04 16.33
C TYR A 445 10.21 20.69 17.36
N GLU A 446 10.27 22.00 17.32
CA GLU A 446 11.06 22.76 18.28
C GLU A 446 10.52 22.62 19.71
N ASN A 447 11.44 22.63 20.67
CA ASN A 447 11.09 22.56 22.09
C ASN A 447 10.17 23.72 22.49
N GLY A 448 9.09 23.42 23.17
CA GLY A 448 8.06 24.40 23.55
C GLY A 448 6.91 24.56 22.53
N THR A 449 6.98 23.94 21.35
CA THR A 449 5.89 23.94 20.39
C THR A 449 4.67 23.22 20.99
N GLN A 450 3.48 23.83 20.88
CA GLN A 450 2.23 23.17 21.23
C GLN A 450 1.71 22.33 20.05
N LEU A 451 1.38 21.08 20.30
CA LEU A 451 0.84 20.14 19.33
C LEU A 451 -0.57 19.74 19.69
N ALA A 452 -1.50 19.85 18.75
CA ALA A 452 -2.79 19.18 18.82
C ALA A 452 -2.66 17.78 18.23
N LEU A 453 -3.05 16.74 18.99
CA LEU A 453 -2.96 15.35 18.55
C LEU A 453 -4.35 14.82 18.18
N ILE A 454 -4.49 14.26 16.98
CA ILE A 454 -5.77 13.76 16.47
C ILE A 454 -5.59 12.31 16.01
N ARG A 455 -6.40 11.41 16.57
CA ARG A 455 -6.51 10.02 16.08
C ARG A 455 -7.82 9.81 15.36
N TYR A 456 -7.83 9.00 14.33
CA TYR A 456 -9.05 8.62 13.60
C TYR A 456 -9.47 7.19 13.96
N PRO A 457 -10.79 6.91 14.09
CA PRO A 457 -11.92 7.84 13.93
C PRO A 457 -12.00 8.88 15.07
N HIS A 458 -12.42 10.12 14.73
CA HIS A 458 -12.44 11.26 15.64
C HIS A 458 -13.90 11.65 15.98
N ALA A 459 -14.27 11.58 17.25
CA ALA A 459 -15.64 11.87 17.69
C ALA A 459 -15.89 13.36 17.99
N GLY A 460 -14.93 14.06 18.59
CA GLY A 460 -15.14 15.47 18.96
C GLY A 460 -13.90 16.16 19.53
N THR A 461 -14.05 17.43 19.83
CA THR A 461 -12.99 18.29 20.38
C THR A 461 -12.48 17.82 21.75
N PHE A 462 -13.27 17.03 22.45
CA PHE A 462 -12.92 16.41 23.74
C PHE A 462 -11.90 15.26 23.61
N GLU A 463 -11.64 14.77 22.41
CA GLU A 463 -10.62 13.75 22.08
C GLU A 463 -9.32 14.35 21.52
N ILE A 464 -9.11 15.66 21.68
CA ILE A 464 -7.90 16.35 21.17
C ILE A 464 -7.03 16.76 22.36
N PRO A 465 -6.03 15.96 22.77
CA PRO A 465 -5.05 16.44 23.73
C PRO A 465 -4.15 17.49 23.08
N ILE A 466 -3.88 18.56 23.83
CA ILE A 466 -2.87 19.56 23.50
C ILE A 466 -1.65 19.29 24.38
N VAL A 467 -0.50 19.07 23.77
CA VAL A 467 0.76 18.77 24.46
C VAL A 467 1.85 19.76 24.04
N THR A 468 2.75 20.05 24.95
CA THR A 468 3.92 20.91 24.68
C THR A 468 5.14 20.03 24.45
N VAL A 469 5.87 20.28 23.38
CA VAL A 469 7.09 19.54 23.06
C VAL A 469 8.18 19.81 24.10
N ASN A 470 8.65 18.73 24.74
CA ASN A 470 9.74 18.73 25.69
C ASN A 470 10.86 17.77 25.21
N ASN A 471 11.69 18.23 24.30
CA ASN A 471 12.84 17.48 23.79
C ASN A 471 14.04 17.45 24.76
N LYS A 472 13.92 18.05 25.93
CA LYS A 472 14.91 17.95 27.01
C LYS A 472 14.64 16.74 27.93
N ASN A 473 13.51 16.07 27.78
CA ASN A 473 13.15 14.90 28.56
C ASN A 473 14.18 13.79 28.45
N ALA A 474 14.75 13.36 29.56
CA ALA A 474 15.85 12.38 29.58
C ALA A 474 15.40 10.99 29.09
N SER A 475 14.20 10.55 29.47
CA SER A 475 13.63 9.28 29.01
C SER A 475 13.36 9.28 27.50
N GLY A 476 12.86 10.40 26.96
CA GLY A 476 12.68 10.57 25.53
C GLY A 476 14.02 10.50 24.77
N LYS A 477 15.04 11.19 25.25
CA LYS A 477 16.39 11.14 24.63
C LYS A 477 16.99 9.75 24.65
N SER A 478 16.90 9.04 25.78
CA SER A 478 17.46 7.69 25.93
C SER A 478 16.72 6.65 25.07
N ASN A 479 15.39 6.71 24.99
CA ASN A 479 14.59 5.66 24.35
C ASN A 479 14.30 5.93 22.88
N LEU A 480 14.22 7.18 22.45
CA LEU A 480 13.78 7.56 21.11
C LEU A 480 14.83 8.36 20.33
N GLY A 481 15.80 9.01 21.00
CA GLY A 481 16.80 9.80 20.29
C GLY A 481 16.21 10.87 19.38
N ASN A 482 16.71 11.00 18.15
CA ASN A 482 16.30 11.99 17.16
C ASN A 482 15.29 11.44 16.14
N VAL A 483 14.35 10.62 16.59
CA VAL A 483 13.32 10.01 15.71
C VAL A 483 12.47 11.05 15.00
N LYS A 484 12.10 10.77 13.73
CA LYS A 484 11.29 11.69 12.90
C LYS A 484 9.82 11.32 12.83
N ASP A 485 9.49 10.06 12.97
CA ASP A 485 8.17 9.49 12.69
C ASP A 485 7.41 9.00 13.94
N ALA A 486 7.93 9.29 15.14
CA ALA A 486 7.32 8.93 16.40
C ALA A 486 7.12 10.13 17.33
N ILE A 487 6.20 9.96 18.26
CA ILE A 487 5.94 10.88 19.37
C ILE A 487 5.86 10.09 20.69
N GLY A 488 6.69 10.46 21.66
CA GLY A 488 6.66 9.91 22.99
C GLY A 488 5.67 10.66 23.89
N ILE A 489 4.69 9.96 24.44
CA ILE A 489 3.61 10.53 25.27
C ILE A 489 3.37 9.69 26.52
N SER A 490 2.70 10.27 27.52
CA SER A 490 2.20 9.52 28.65
C SER A 490 0.96 8.70 28.28
N SER A 491 0.69 7.61 29.00
CA SER A 491 -0.54 6.82 28.83
C SER A 491 -1.82 7.66 29.01
N LYS A 492 -1.79 8.70 29.84
CA LYS A 492 -2.91 9.62 30.03
C LYS A 492 -3.25 10.45 28.80
N VAL A 493 -2.25 10.81 28.00
CA VAL A 493 -2.50 11.44 26.68
C VAL A 493 -3.14 10.43 25.73
N ALA A 494 -2.65 9.18 25.71
CA ALA A 494 -3.21 8.13 24.88
C ALA A 494 -4.68 7.81 25.24
N GLU A 495 -5.05 7.81 26.51
CA GLU A 495 -6.42 7.62 26.97
C GLU A 495 -7.40 8.65 26.36
N ARG A 496 -6.96 9.90 26.11
CA ARG A 496 -7.76 10.94 25.42
C ARG A 496 -7.89 10.72 23.90
N LEU A 497 -7.09 9.87 23.31
CA LEU A 497 -7.04 9.63 21.89
C LEU A 497 -7.96 8.47 21.45
N SER A 498 -9.20 8.45 21.96
CA SER A 498 -10.22 7.50 21.49
C SER A 498 -9.80 6.02 21.59
N GLY A 499 -9.28 5.60 22.76
CA GLY A 499 -8.87 4.22 22.99
C GLY A 499 -7.62 3.81 22.21
N ALA A 500 -6.68 4.73 22.02
CA ALA A 500 -5.39 4.46 21.44
C ALA A 500 -4.60 3.47 22.32
N ASP A 501 -3.94 2.52 21.70
CA ASP A 501 -2.94 1.66 22.32
C ASP A 501 -1.57 1.84 21.62
N PHE A 502 -0.53 1.23 22.19
CA PHE A 502 0.83 1.40 21.68
C PHE A 502 1.30 0.24 20.78
N ASP A 503 0.40 -0.45 20.13
CA ASP A 503 0.73 -1.58 19.23
C ASP A 503 1.08 -1.15 17.78
N GLY A 504 1.21 0.15 17.55
CA GLY A 504 1.49 0.77 16.26
C GLY A 504 0.46 1.82 15.85
N ASP A 505 -0.40 2.26 16.77
CA ASP A 505 -1.35 3.35 16.55
C ASP A 505 -0.64 4.67 16.22
N THR A 506 -1.27 5.45 15.37
CA THR A 506 -0.72 6.73 14.89
C THR A 506 -1.65 7.89 15.21
N VAL A 507 -1.03 9.05 15.36
CA VAL A 507 -1.74 10.33 15.49
C VAL A 507 -1.28 11.30 14.42
N MET A 508 -2.15 12.19 14.03
CA MET A 508 -1.82 13.40 13.31
C MET A 508 -1.43 14.47 14.32
N ALA A 509 -0.19 14.94 14.26
CA ALA A 509 0.31 16.05 15.06
C ALA A 509 0.20 17.35 14.26
N ILE A 510 -0.51 18.34 14.81
CA ILE A 510 -0.68 19.67 14.23
C ILE A 510 0.00 20.69 15.12
N PRO A 511 1.08 21.35 14.68
CA PRO A 511 1.69 22.43 15.45
C PRO A 511 0.78 23.64 15.49
N MET A 512 0.52 24.11 16.72
CA MET A 512 -0.31 25.28 16.97
C MET A 512 0.52 26.56 16.87
N SER A 513 -0.11 27.62 16.42
CA SER A 513 0.48 28.97 16.30
C SER A 513 -0.61 30.02 16.41
N ASP A 514 -0.26 31.29 16.35
CA ASP A 514 -1.26 32.39 16.30
C ASP A 514 -2.21 32.27 15.11
N LYS A 515 -1.75 31.62 14.04
CA LYS A 515 -2.52 31.41 12.80
C LYS A 515 -3.28 30.07 12.79
N VAL A 516 -2.89 29.10 13.62
CA VAL A 516 -3.48 27.76 13.70
C VAL A 516 -3.85 27.46 15.14
N ARG A 517 -5.10 27.74 15.50
CA ARG A 517 -5.65 27.46 16.84
C ARG A 517 -6.69 26.36 16.73
N ILE A 518 -6.30 25.16 17.13
CA ILE A 518 -7.21 24.00 17.17
C ILE A 518 -8.04 24.08 18.45
N ASN A 519 -9.36 23.97 18.31
CA ASN A 519 -10.25 23.91 19.45
C ASN A 519 -10.20 22.52 20.10
N SER A 520 -9.87 22.49 21.37
CA SER A 520 -9.87 21.32 22.23
C SER A 520 -10.72 21.64 23.46
N THR A 521 -11.53 20.70 23.88
CA THR A 521 -12.35 20.80 25.07
C THR A 521 -11.97 19.72 26.09
N ASP A 522 -12.36 19.89 27.33
CA ASP A 522 -12.16 18.85 28.34
C ASP A 522 -12.87 17.55 27.94
N PRO A 523 -12.37 16.40 28.40
CA PRO A 523 -13.06 15.11 28.22
C PRO A 523 -14.48 15.19 28.79
N LEU A 524 -15.43 14.53 28.11
CA LEU A 524 -16.81 14.43 28.55
C LEU A 524 -16.88 13.69 29.91
N PRO A 525 -17.48 14.30 30.97
CA PRO A 525 -17.44 13.73 32.32
C PRO A 525 -17.99 12.32 32.42
N GLY A 526 -19.08 12.02 31.75
CA GLY A 526 -19.72 10.71 31.80
C GLY A 526 -19.06 9.62 30.96
N LEU A 527 -17.98 9.92 30.22
CA LEU A 527 -17.11 8.93 29.62
C LEU A 527 -16.00 8.45 30.56
N LYS A 528 -15.75 9.20 31.63
CA LYS A 528 -14.75 8.83 32.63
C LYS A 528 -15.21 7.54 33.32
N ASN A 529 -14.36 6.53 33.32
CA ASN A 529 -14.63 5.21 33.90
C ASN A 529 -15.77 4.42 33.18
N PHE A 530 -16.26 4.85 32.01
CA PHE A 530 -17.22 4.08 31.26
C PHE A 530 -16.52 2.90 30.56
N ASP A 531 -16.88 1.68 30.98
CA ASP A 531 -16.43 0.43 30.34
C ASP A 531 -17.61 -0.21 29.60
N PRO A 532 -17.58 -0.24 28.26
CA PRO A 532 -18.61 -0.90 27.46
C PRO A 532 -18.83 -2.38 27.83
N LYS A 533 -17.77 -3.11 28.18
CA LYS A 533 -17.84 -4.53 28.55
C LYS A 533 -18.51 -4.72 29.91
N ALA A 534 -18.10 -3.96 30.92
CA ALA A 534 -18.72 -4.05 32.23
C ALA A 534 -20.22 -3.69 32.18
N SER A 535 -20.59 -2.75 31.30
CA SER A 535 -21.96 -2.24 31.21
C SER A 535 -22.88 -3.11 30.36
N TYR A 536 -22.37 -3.70 29.26
CA TYR A 536 -23.22 -4.30 28.21
C TYR A 536 -22.78 -5.71 27.76
N ALA A 537 -21.86 -6.40 28.45
CA ALA A 537 -21.52 -7.77 28.10
C ALA A 537 -22.73 -8.69 28.22
N VAL A 538 -22.95 -9.54 27.22
CA VAL A 538 -23.95 -10.59 27.26
C VAL A 538 -23.36 -11.80 28.02
N PRO A 539 -24.06 -12.34 29.03
CA PRO A 539 -23.61 -13.53 29.76
C PRO A 539 -23.31 -14.72 28.84
N GLU A 540 -22.39 -15.57 29.27
CA GLU A 540 -22.02 -16.78 28.51
C GLU A 540 -23.27 -17.65 28.26
N GLY A 541 -23.39 -18.21 27.05
CA GLY A 541 -24.54 -18.98 26.63
C GLY A 541 -25.73 -18.13 26.17
N ASN A 542 -25.68 -16.81 26.29
CA ASN A 542 -26.75 -15.87 25.90
C ASN A 542 -28.15 -16.27 26.40
N PRO A 543 -28.35 -16.43 27.73
CA PRO A 543 -29.60 -16.97 28.31
C PRO A 543 -30.84 -16.14 28.01
N ASN A 544 -30.68 -14.85 27.71
CA ASN A 544 -31.77 -13.92 27.39
C ASN A 544 -32.02 -13.79 25.87
N ASN A 545 -31.39 -14.63 25.05
CA ASN A 545 -31.48 -14.60 23.59
C ASN A 545 -31.28 -13.20 22.96
N VAL A 546 -30.28 -12.47 23.49
CA VAL A 546 -29.95 -11.11 23.04
C VAL A 546 -29.44 -11.16 21.62
N ARG A 547 -29.89 -10.26 20.76
CA ARG A 547 -29.39 -10.12 19.41
C ARG A 547 -27.94 -9.64 19.42
N LEU A 548 -27.01 -10.54 19.10
CA LEU A 548 -25.60 -10.21 18.94
C LEU A 548 -25.33 -9.56 17.59
N MET A 549 -24.41 -8.58 17.58
CA MET A 549 -23.96 -7.92 16.35
C MET A 549 -23.17 -8.87 15.47
N LYS A 550 -23.55 -8.96 14.20
CA LYS A 550 -22.77 -9.69 13.20
C LYS A 550 -21.62 -8.83 12.69
N LYS A 551 -20.59 -9.50 12.18
CA LYS A 551 -19.36 -8.84 11.68
C LYS A 551 -19.64 -7.83 10.57
N ASP A 552 -20.58 -8.10 9.70
CA ASP A 552 -21.03 -7.23 8.59
C ASP A 552 -21.88 -6.04 9.07
N GLU A 553 -22.56 -6.16 10.22
CA GLU A 553 -23.38 -5.08 10.78
C GLU A 553 -22.55 -3.97 11.46
N LYS A 554 -21.37 -4.30 11.99
CA LYS A 554 -20.52 -3.37 12.75
C LYS A 554 -20.26 -2.07 11.99
N GLN A 555 -19.83 -2.15 10.74
CA GLN A 555 -19.50 -0.96 9.95
C GLN A 555 -20.75 -0.11 9.65
N LYS A 556 -21.89 -0.75 9.46
CA LYS A 556 -23.15 -0.05 9.25
C LYS A 556 -23.57 0.71 10.50
N GLU A 557 -23.57 0.05 11.66
CA GLU A 557 -23.97 0.68 12.93
C GLU A 557 -22.96 1.78 13.31
N MET A 558 -21.64 1.56 13.12
CA MET A 558 -20.62 2.61 13.28
C MET A 558 -20.86 3.81 12.35
N GLY A 559 -21.27 3.57 11.11
CA GLY A 559 -21.62 4.63 10.16
C GLY A 559 -22.83 5.43 10.62
N ILE A 560 -23.86 4.76 11.13
CA ILE A 560 -25.08 5.40 11.64
C ILE A 560 -24.76 6.32 12.81
N ILE A 561 -24.03 5.82 13.83
CA ILE A 561 -23.73 6.61 15.02
C ILE A 561 -22.71 7.75 14.71
N SER A 562 -21.73 7.52 13.82
CA SER A 562 -20.80 8.57 13.39
C SER A 562 -21.51 9.71 12.65
N ASN A 563 -22.49 9.38 11.81
CA ASN A 563 -23.32 10.39 11.15
C ASN A 563 -24.17 11.17 12.16
N LEU A 564 -24.75 10.49 13.16
CA LEU A 564 -25.49 11.16 14.23
C LEU A 564 -24.59 12.14 15.00
N ILE A 565 -23.42 11.72 15.46
CA ILE A 565 -22.47 12.59 16.17
C ILE A 565 -22.06 13.79 15.30
N THR A 566 -21.88 13.59 14.00
CA THR A 566 -21.57 14.68 13.06
C THR A 566 -22.73 15.69 12.99
N ASP A 567 -23.97 15.21 12.81
CA ASP A 567 -25.14 16.07 12.72
C ASP A 567 -25.41 16.80 14.05
N MET A 568 -25.21 16.12 15.17
CA MET A 568 -25.30 16.69 16.53
C MET A 568 -24.30 17.82 16.73
N THR A 569 -23.03 17.59 16.36
CA THR A 569 -21.98 18.61 16.52
C THR A 569 -22.26 19.85 15.69
N LEU A 570 -22.65 19.69 14.42
CA LEU A 570 -22.97 20.80 13.51
C LEU A 570 -24.21 21.60 13.96
N ARG A 571 -25.11 20.97 14.70
CA ARG A 571 -26.31 21.59 15.23
C ARG A 571 -26.17 22.07 16.68
N GLY A 572 -24.96 22.09 17.23
CA GLY A 572 -24.65 22.60 18.55
C GLY A 572 -25.27 21.79 19.70
N ALA A 573 -25.20 20.44 19.59
CA ALA A 573 -25.70 19.56 20.66
C ALA A 573 -25.00 19.81 21.98
N THR A 574 -25.72 19.62 23.08
CA THR A 574 -25.17 19.74 24.44
C THR A 574 -24.15 18.65 24.73
N SER A 575 -23.27 18.86 25.70
CA SER A 575 -22.29 17.88 26.14
C SER A 575 -22.94 16.58 26.60
N GLU A 576 -24.09 16.66 27.29
CA GLU A 576 -24.84 15.51 27.78
C GLU A 576 -25.40 14.66 26.61
N ASP A 577 -25.95 15.31 25.61
CA ASP A 577 -26.46 14.62 24.42
C ASP A 577 -25.30 13.96 23.63
N LEU A 578 -24.17 14.66 23.43
CA LEU A 578 -22.97 14.12 22.79
C LEU A 578 -22.42 12.93 23.59
N GLU A 579 -22.39 13.01 24.91
CA GLU A 579 -21.96 11.91 25.78
C GLU A 579 -22.79 10.64 25.56
N ARG A 580 -24.11 10.75 25.50
CA ARG A 580 -25.04 9.63 25.21
C ARG A 580 -24.72 8.98 23.88
N ALA A 581 -24.50 9.77 22.83
CA ALA A 581 -24.16 9.26 21.50
C ALA A 581 -22.77 8.61 21.47
N VAL A 582 -21.75 9.19 22.13
CA VAL A 582 -20.39 8.67 22.19
C VAL A 582 -20.33 7.37 23.01
N ARG A 583 -21.03 7.29 24.17
CA ARG A 583 -21.15 6.03 24.93
C ARG A 583 -21.67 4.89 24.05
N HIS A 584 -22.74 5.14 23.32
CA HIS A 584 -23.27 4.15 22.39
C HIS A 584 -22.28 3.78 21.29
N SER A 585 -21.52 4.73 20.76
CA SER A 585 -20.49 4.45 19.74
C SER A 585 -19.38 3.55 20.27
N MET A 586 -18.96 3.72 21.53
CA MET A 586 -17.98 2.86 22.20
C MET A 586 -18.50 1.42 22.36
N VAL A 587 -19.79 1.24 22.61
CA VAL A 587 -20.42 -0.08 22.66
C VAL A 587 -20.48 -0.69 21.27
N VAL A 588 -20.87 0.06 20.25
CA VAL A 588 -20.99 -0.43 18.86
C VAL A 588 -19.64 -0.89 18.30
N ILE A 589 -18.55 -0.16 18.57
CA ILE A 589 -17.22 -0.53 18.05
C ILE A 589 -16.73 -1.88 18.61
N ASP A 590 -17.11 -2.19 19.85
CA ASP A 590 -16.72 -3.39 20.57
C ASP A 590 -17.75 -4.54 20.56
N ALA A 591 -18.99 -4.25 20.11
CA ALA A 591 -20.13 -5.17 20.24
C ALA A 591 -19.92 -6.53 19.57
N GLU A 592 -19.35 -6.58 18.37
CA GLU A 592 -19.08 -7.83 17.66
C GLU A 592 -17.97 -8.65 18.37
N LYS A 593 -16.88 -8.01 18.73
CA LYS A 593 -15.69 -8.66 19.32
C LYS A 593 -15.97 -9.22 20.72
N HIS A 594 -16.73 -8.46 21.52
CA HIS A 594 -16.95 -8.77 22.95
C HIS A 594 -18.38 -9.21 23.25
N LYS A 595 -19.21 -9.45 22.22
CA LYS A 595 -20.62 -9.89 22.36
C LYS A 595 -21.41 -8.94 23.29
N LEU A 596 -21.41 -7.63 22.98
CA LEU A 596 -22.13 -6.64 23.76
C LEU A 596 -23.56 -6.44 23.29
N ASP A 597 -24.46 -6.16 24.23
CA ASP A 597 -25.86 -5.82 23.94
C ASP A 597 -25.98 -4.36 23.46
N TYR A 598 -25.65 -4.14 22.20
CA TYR A 598 -25.69 -2.83 21.57
C TYR A 598 -27.12 -2.27 21.41
N LYS A 599 -28.14 -3.15 21.34
CA LYS A 599 -29.54 -2.71 21.27
C LYS A 599 -30.04 -2.16 22.61
N ARG A 600 -29.64 -2.76 23.73
CA ARG A 600 -29.89 -2.18 25.05
C ARG A 600 -29.19 -0.83 25.21
N SER A 601 -27.94 -0.74 24.77
CA SER A 601 -27.18 0.52 24.76
C SER A 601 -27.87 1.59 23.88
N GLU A 602 -28.38 1.23 22.69
CA GLU A 602 -29.15 2.15 21.83
C GLU A 602 -30.36 2.74 22.55
N LYS A 603 -31.09 1.91 23.28
CA LYS A 603 -32.27 2.29 24.03
C LYS A 603 -31.93 3.15 25.26
N GLU A 604 -31.02 2.68 26.11
CA GLU A 604 -30.64 3.37 27.36
C GLU A 604 -29.99 4.73 27.12
N ASN A 605 -29.22 4.90 26.04
CA ASN A 605 -28.67 6.17 25.64
C ASN A 605 -29.63 7.02 24.79
N GLY A 606 -30.87 6.59 24.58
CA GLY A 606 -31.91 7.36 23.89
C GLY A 606 -31.56 7.76 22.45
N ILE A 607 -30.89 6.88 21.72
CA ILE A 607 -30.32 7.19 20.38
C ILE A 607 -31.42 7.58 19.40
N GLN A 608 -32.64 6.99 19.49
CA GLN A 608 -33.77 7.35 18.63
C GLN A 608 -34.26 8.79 18.90
N GLU A 609 -34.28 9.20 20.16
CA GLU A 609 -34.61 10.58 20.57
C GLU A 609 -33.58 11.57 20.01
N LEU A 610 -32.28 11.26 20.12
CA LEU A 610 -31.21 12.07 19.57
C LEU A 610 -31.31 12.18 18.03
N LYS A 611 -31.66 11.10 17.35
CA LYS A 611 -31.92 11.12 15.90
C LYS A 611 -33.08 12.05 15.55
N GLN A 612 -34.17 12.01 16.30
CA GLN A 612 -35.31 12.92 16.09
C GLN A 612 -34.94 14.37 16.35
N LYS A 613 -34.13 14.64 17.38
CA LYS A 613 -33.74 15.99 17.77
C LYS A 613 -32.71 16.62 16.83
N TYR A 614 -31.77 15.85 16.31
CA TYR A 614 -30.61 16.36 15.59
C TYR A 614 -30.51 15.94 14.13
N GLN A 615 -31.24 14.92 13.69
CA GLN A 615 -31.22 14.47 12.30
C GLN A 615 -32.51 14.89 11.59
N ILE A 616 -32.63 16.20 11.36
CA ILE A 616 -33.76 16.84 10.68
C ILE A 616 -33.26 17.35 9.32
N ARG A 617 -33.99 17.06 8.26
CA ARG A 617 -33.75 17.61 6.92
C ARG A 617 -35.05 18.04 6.30
N VAL A 618 -35.01 19.04 5.43
CA VAL A 618 -36.17 19.48 4.64
C VAL A 618 -36.03 18.89 3.24
N ASP A 619 -37.08 18.24 2.73
CA ASP A 619 -37.11 17.73 1.35
C ASP A 619 -37.42 18.82 0.31
N ASP A 620 -37.46 18.46 -0.96
CA ASP A 620 -37.70 19.42 -2.07
C ASP A 620 -39.10 20.03 -2.00
N ASP A 621 -40.08 19.35 -1.38
CA ASP A 621 -41.47 19.78 -1.17
C ASP A 621 -41.62 20.64 0.07
N GLY A 622 -40.54 20.85 0.84
CA GLY A 622 -40.58 21.64 2.08
C GLY A 622 -41.00 20.86 3.33
N ASN A 623 -41.15 19.51 3.24
CA ASN A 623 -41.52 18.68 4.37
C ASN A 623 -40.31 18.26 5.18
N GLU A 624 -40.47 18.29 6.51
CA GLU A 624 -39.44 17.81 7.42
C GLU A 624 -39.36 16.29 7.43
N LYS A 625 -38.14 15.76 7.32
CA LYS A 625 -37.81 14.34 7.47
C LYS A 625 -36.89 14.17 8.67
N TYR A 626 -37.24 13.23 9.53
CA TYR A 626 -36.55 12.96 10.78
C TYR A 626 -35.79 11.63 10.74
N GLY A 627 -34.64 11.59 11.41
CA GLY A 627 -33.79 10.41 11.48
C GLY A 627 -32.97 10.16 10.22
N GLY A 628 -31.82 9.53 10.38
CA GLY A 628 -30.83 9.32 9.33
C GLY A 628 -29.99 10.55 9.02
N ALA A 629 -28.89 10.37 8.29
CA ALA A 629 -27.95 11.44 7.95
C ALA A 629 -28.67 12.64 7.33
N SER A 630 -28.51 13.83 7.91
CA SER A 630 -29.28 15.03 7.57
C SER A 630 -28.42 16.18 7.02
N THR A 631 -27.20 16.37 7.50
CA THR A 631 -26.31 17.43 7.02
C THR A 631 -25.53 16.99 5.78
N LEU A 632 -25.01 17.94 5.01
CA LEU A 632 -24.15 17.66 3.86
C LEU A 632 -22.99 16.73 4.25
N LEU A 633 -22.35 16.97 5.39
CA LEU A 633 -21.19 16.20 5.85
C LEU A 633 -21.52 14.74 6.21
N SER A 634 -22.67 14.50 6.81
CA SER A 634 -23.11 13.14 7.10
C SER A 634 -23.65 12.44 5.83
N ARG A 635 -24.29 13.18 4.92
CA ARG A 635 -24.88 12.67 3.67
C ARG A 635 -23.84 12.42 2.56
N ARG A 636 -22.65 13.00 2.61
CA ARG A 636 -21.61 12.86 1.57
C ARG A 636 -21.26 11.40 1.23
N LYS A 637 -21.42 10.48 2.17
CA LYS A 637 -21.20 9.04 1.98
C LYS A 637 -22.42 8.27 1.46
N GLN A 638 -23.56 8.94 1.27
CA GLN A 638 -24.74 8.29 0.71
C GLN A 638 -24.49 7.91 -0.75
N THR A 639 -25.00 6.75 -1.13
CA THR A 639 -24.94 6.24 -2.49
C THR A 639 -26.33 6.22 -3.10
N VAL A 640 -26.38 6.36 -4.42
CA VAL A 640 -27.60 6.21 -5.21
C VAL A 640 -27.35 5.21 -6.32
N ARG A 641 -28.40 4.63 -6.83
CA ARG A 641 -28.37 3.66 -7.92
C ARG A 641 -28.74 4.33 -9.22
N ILE A 642 -27.94 4.08 -10.22
CA ILE A 642 -28.11 4.57 -11.58
C ILE A 642 -28.02 3.38 -12.53
N PRO A 643 -28.57 3.47 -13.77
CA PRO A 643 -28.36 2.45 -14.76
C PRO A 643 -26.87 2.13 -14.94
N GLU A 644 -26.56 0.85 -15.12
CA GLU A 644 -25.18 0.38 -15.27
C GLU A 644 -24.49 1.06 -16.43
N ARG A 645 -23.31 1.62 -16.21
CA ARG A 645 -22.49 2.28 -17.22
C ARG A 645 -21.50 1.29 -17.84
N ARG A 646 -21.28 1.36 -19.16
CA ARG A 646 -20.36 0.45 -19.88
C ARG A 646 -19.54 1.20 -20.94
N GLY A 647 -18.30 0.74 -21.10
CA GLY A 647 -17.38 1.25 -22.13
C GLY A 647 -16.54 2.43 -21.64
N SER A 648 -15.75 3.00 -22.56
CA SER A 648 -14.91 4.16 -22.27
C SER A 648 -15.77 5.42 -22.07
N VAL A 649 -15.43 6.15 -21.01
CA VAL A 649 -16.06 7.44 -20.70
C VAL A 649 -15.55 8.48 -21.70
N ARG A 650 -16.45 9.30 -22.25
CA ARG A 650 -16.09 10.44 -23.10
C ARG A 650 -16.14 11.72 -22.26
N ILE A 651 -15.41 12.74 -22.71
CA ILE A 651 -15.44 14.07 -22.11
C ILE A 651 -16.14 15.00 -23.10
N ASP A 652 -17.14 15.71 -22.62
CA ASP A 652 -17.76 16.80 -23.37
C ASP A 652 -16.76 17.94 -23.52
N LYS A 653 -16.49 18.37 -24.75
CA LYS A 653 -15.47 19.37 -25.06
C LYS A 653 -15.85 20.80 -24.61
N ASP A 654 -17.14 21.05 -24.47
CA ASP A 654 -17.66 22.38 -24.15
C ASP A 654 -17.86 22.54 -22.63
N THR A 655 -18.31 21.49 -21.95
CA THR A 655 -18.60 21.52 -20.52
C THR A 655 -17.52 20.88 -19.65
N GLY A 656 -16.72 19.96 -20.19
CA GLY A 656 -15.78 19.13 -19.44
C GLY A 656 -16.45 18.02 -18.62
N GLU A 657 -17.76 17.86 -18.72
CA GLU A 657 -18.49 16.79 -18.02
C GLU A 657 -18.21 15.42 -18.67
N TYR A 658 -18.31 14.38 -17.86
CA TYR A 658 -18.23 13.01 -18.37
C TYR A 658 -19.53 12.59 -19.04
N ILE A 659 -19.43 12.06 -20.24
CA ILE A 659 -20.53 11.43 -20.98
C ILE A 659 -20.41 9.90 -20.80
N TYR A 660 -21.38 9.30 -20.17
CA TYR A 660 -21.44 7.85 -19.94
C TYR A 660 -22.41 7.17 -20.89
N LYS A 661 -22.08 5.98 -21.32
CA LYS A 661 -22.99 5.11 -22.07
C LYS A 661 -23.61 4.07 -21.12
N GLU A 662 -24.92 3.99 -21.08
CA GLU A 662 -25.63 2.97 -20.32
C GLU A 662 -25.45 1.59 -20.98
N SER A 663 -25.35 0.53 -20.14
CA SER A 663 -25.15 -0.84 -20.64
C SER A 663 -26.42 -1.42 -21.26
N GLY A 664 -27.59 -0.97 -20.84
CA GLY A 664 -28.90 -1.56 -21.20
C GLY A 664 -29.10 -3.01 -20.72
N ARG A 665 -28.17 -3.55 -19.95
CA ARG A 665 -28.20 -4.93 -19.46
C ARG A 665 -29.35 -5.17 -18.48
N THR A 666 -30.09 -6.25 -18.67
CA THR A 666 -31.14 -6.69 -17.76
C THR A 666 -30.80 -8.04 -17.13
N PHE A 667 -31.36 -8.30 -15.96
CA PHE A 667 -31.26 -9.59 -15.26
C PHE A 667 -32.59 -9.91 -14.59
N THR A 668 -32.82 -11.18 -14.24
CA THR A 668 -34.00 -11.63 -13.49
C THR A 668 -33.60 -11.76 -12.02
N ASP A 669 -34.34 -11.09 -11.14
CA ASP A 669 -34.11 -11.16 -9.70
C ASP A 669 -34.58 -12.49 -9.07
N LYS A 670 -34.29 -12.72 -7.79
CA LYS A 670 -34.67 -13.94 -7.04
C LYS A 670 -36.21 -14.17 -7.00
N LYS A 671 -37.00 -13.13 -7.29
CA LYS A 671 -38.47 -13.18 -7.35
C LYS A 671 -39.00 -13.36 -8.78
N GLY A 672 -38.14 -13.66 -9.75
CA GLY A 672 -38.50 -13.86 -11.15
C GLY A 672 -38.78 -12.56 -11.91
N LYS A 673 -38.58 -11.38 -11.36
CA LYS A 673 -38.84 -10.09 -12.01
C LYS A 673 -37.65 -9.58 -12.79
N LYS A 674 -37.88 -9.20 -14.05
CA LYS A 674 -36.85 -8.59 -14.90
C LYS A 674 -36.47 -7.21 -14.36
N ARG A 675 -35.16 -6.97 -14.15
CA ARG A 675 -34.58 -5.73 -13.63
C ARG A 675 -33.49 -5.21 -14.56
N ILE A 676 -33.28 -3.89 -14.57
CA ILE A 676 -32.13 -3.27 -15.24
C ILE A 676 -30.93 -3.38 -14.30
N ALA A 677 -29.78 -3.68 -14.88
CA ALA A 677 -28.53 -3.68 -14.12
C ALA A 677 -28.17 -2.26 -13.68
N GLU A 678 -27.78 -2.08 -12.42
CA GLU A 678 -27.51 -0.78 -11.80
C GLU A 678 -26.12 -0.73 -11.23
N ASP A 679 -25.50 0.45 -11.32
CA ASP A 679 -24.27 0.82 -10.59
C ASP A 679 -24.65 1.63 -9.35
N GLU A 680 -23.91 1.43 -8.28
CA GLU A 680 -24.02 2.24 -7.08
C GLU A 680 -22.91 3.31 -7.10
N VAL A 681 -23.30 4.58 -7.09
CA VAL A 681 -22.38 5.73 -7.14
C VAL A 681 -22.63 6.67 -5.96
N SER A 682 -21.62 7.44 -5.58
CA SER A 682 -21.75 8.46 -4.55
C SER A 682 -22.78 9.52 -5.00
N ARG A 683 -23.76 9.83 -4.12
CA ARG A 683 -24.75 10.86 -4.41
C ARG A 683 -24.14 12.21 -4.69
N ILE A 684 -23.16 12.64 -3.88
CA ILE A 684 -22.47 13.91 -4.07
C ILE A 684 -21.73 14.01 -5.42
N SER A 685 -21.31 12.89 -6.01
CA SER A 685 -20.69 12.89 -7.33
C SER A 685 -21.65 13.26 -8.46
N LEU A 686 -22.94 12.93 -8.30
CA LEU A 686 -23.98 13.20 -9.30
C LEU A 686 -24.59 14.59 -9.17
N GLU A 687 -24.52 15.19 -7.99
CA GLU A 687 -25.12 16.51 -7.77
C GLU A 687 -24.37 17.57 -8.56
N LYS A 688 -25.06 18.30 -9.41
CA LYS A 688 -24.49 19.48 -10.10
C LYS A 688 -24.27 20.62 -9.14
N ASP A 689 -25.18 20.80 -8.20
CA ASP A 689 -25.07 21.76 -7.10
C ASP A 689 -25.14 21.03 -5.76
N VAL A 690 -24.01 20.96 -5.08
CA VAL A 690 -23.87 20.25 -3.81
C VAL A 690 -24.70 20.86 -2.67
N ARG A 691 -25.18 22.12 -2.84
CA ARG A 691 -26.11 22.75 -1.90
C ARG A 691 -27.43 21.97 -1.75
N ASN A 692 -27.81 21.17 -2.75
CA ASN A 692 -28.95 20.26 -2.68
C ASN A 692 -28.81 19.13 -1.62
N LEU A 693 -27.61 18.94 -1.09
CA LEU A 693 -27.35 17.98 -0.02
C LEU A 693 -27.34 18.59 1.39
N MET A 694 -27.50 19.91 1.52
CA MET A 694 -27.59 20.55 2.83
C MET A 694 -28.86 20.11 3.60
N SER A 695 -28.84 20.31 4.90
CA SER A 695 -29.95 19.95 5.80
C SER A 695 -31.25 20.73 5.52
N SER A 696 -31.13 21.93 4.95
CA SER A 696 -32.19 22.78 4.46
C SER A 696 -31.69 23.65 3.32
N LYS A 697 -32.53 24.46 2.70
CA LYS A 697 -32.11 25.40 1.62
C LYS A 697 -31.01 26.37 2.09
N THR A 698 -31.02 26.76 3.35
CA THR A 698 -30.01 27.64 3.94
C THR A 698 -28.81 26.88 4.54
N GLY A 699 -29.00 25.64 5.03
CA GLY A 699 -28.02 24.82 5.70
C GLY A 699 -27.49 25.42 7.01
N THR A 700 -26.53 24.74 7.63
CA THR A 700 -25.71 25.35 8.68
C THR A 700 -24.56 26.15 8.04
N PRO A 701 -23.95 27.14 8.73
CA PRO A 701 -22.82 27.89 8.18
C PRO A 701 -21.68 27.01 7.66
N GLN A 702 -21.42 25.87 8.36
CA GLN A 702 -20.42 24.91 7.95
C GLN A 702 -20.82 24.20 6.64
N GLU A 703 -22.09 23.77 6.51
CA GLU A 703 -22.58 23.14 5.29
C GLU A 703 -22.45 24.05 4.07
N VAL A 704 -22.76 25.34 4.23
CA VAL A 704 -22.63 26.35 3.15
C VAL A 704 -21.20 26.44 2.66
N GLU A 705 -20.23 26.52 3.58
CA GLU A 705 -18.81 26.59 3.22
C GLU A 705 -18.35 25.33 2.49
N TYR A 706 -18.74 24.16 2.98
CA TYR A 706 -18.38 22.89 2.34
C TYR A 706 -19.10 22.67 1.00
N ALA A 707 -20.33 23.13 0.85
CA ALA A 707 -21.04 23.05 -0.44
C ALA A 707 -20.37 23.93 -1.50
N ASN A 708 -20.04 25.17 -1.15
CA ASN A 708 -19.34 26.10 -2.02
C ASN A 708 -17.93 25.57 -2.38
N PHE A 709 -17.25 24.97 -1.42
CA PHE A 709 -15.94 24.34 -1.65
C PHE A 709 -16.04 23.16 -2.64
N SER A 710 -16.99 22.26 -2.45
CA SER A 710 -17.22 21.13 -3.35
C SER A 710 -17.57 21.59 -4.77
N ASN A 711 -18.49 22.56 -4.89
CA ASN A 711 -18.87 23.12 -6.19
C ASN A 711 -17.69 23.76 -6.92
N TYR A 712 -16.84 24.50 -6.21
CA TYR A 712 -15.62 25.08 -6.79
C TYR A 712 -14.69 24.00 -7.36
N LEU A 713 -14.42 22.93 -6.60
CA LEU A 713 -13.55 21.86 -7.08
C LEU A 713 -14.15 21.10 -8.27
N LYS A 714 -15.45 20.87 -8.30
CA LYS A 714 -16.13 20.28 -9.46
C LYS A 714 -16.01 21.16 -10.71
N ALA A 715 -16.14 22.46 -10.55
CA ALA A 715 -15.94 23.40 -11.66
C ALA A 715 -14.49 23.34 -12.18
N MET A 716 -13.50 23.26 -11.28
CA MET A 716 -12.10 23.11 -11.67
C MET A 716 -11.83 21.77 -12.37
N ALA A 717 -12.43 20.67 -11.91
CA ALA A 717 -12.34 19.38 -12.57
C ALA A 717 -12.89 19.42 -14.00
N ASN A 718 -14.04 20.06 -14.18
CA ASN A 718 -14.64 20.25 -15.49
C ASN A 718 -13.74 21.11 -16.40
N GLN A 719 -13.16 22.19 -15.89
CA GLN A 719 -12.23 23.04 -16.65
C GLN A 719 -11.00 22.25 -17.09
N ALA A 720 -10.37 21.49 -16.21
CA ALA A 720 -9.20 20.67 -16.54
C ALA A 720 -9.52 19.60 -17.61
N ARG A 721 -10.68 18.95 -17.55
CA ARG A 721 -11.14 18.03 -18.58
C ARG A 721 -11.41 18.70 -19.91
N LYS A 722 -11.97 19.90 -19.89
CA LYS A 722 -12.19 20.71 -21.09
C LYS A 722 -10.87 21.04 -21.77
N ASP A 723 -9.86 21.49 -21.02
CA ASP A 723 -8.54 21.79 -21.55
C ASP A 723 -7.84 20.54 -22.10
N TYR A 724 -7.94 19.41 -21.39
CA TYR A 724 -7.46 18.12 -21.87
C TYR A 724 -8.03 17.75 -23.25
N ALA A 725 -9.35 17.94 -23.43
CA ALA A 725 -10.05 17.52 -24.66
C ALA A 725 -9.64 18.35 -25.91
N ASN A 726 -9.01 19.51 -25.71
CA ASN A 726 -8.68 20.48 -26.78
C ASN A 726 -7.18 20.54 -27.20
N MET A 727 -6.28 19.70 -26.69
CA MET A 727 -4.80 19.77 -26.90
C MET A 727 -4.15 18.81 -27.92
N LYS A 728 -2.99 19.20 -28.57
CA LYS A 728 -2.21 18.44 -29.63
C LYS A 728 -0.72 18.16 -29.22
N GLY A 729 0.09 17.23 -29.78
CA GLY A 729 1.38 16.68 -29.26
C GLY A 729 2.78 16.98 -29.93
N ILE A 730 4.00 16.71 -29.30
CA ILE A 730 5.43 17.03 -29.73
C ILE A 730 6.55 16.04 -29.20
N GLN A 731 7.85 16.10 -29.66
CA GLN A 731 8.99 15.13 -29.45
C GLN A 731 10.24 15.56 -28.60
N ARG A 732 11.20 14.64 -28.30
CA ARG A 732 12.31 14.57 -27.30
C ARG A 732 13.64 15.30 -27.65
N ASP A 733 14.46 15.68 -26.59
CA ASP A 733 15.79 16.35 -26.68
C ASP A 733 16.97 15.57 -25.97
N PRO A 734 18.08 15.27 -26.66
CA PRO A 734 19.23 14.53 -26.12
C PRO A 734 20.14 15.30 -25.15
N VAL A 735 20.21 16.63 -25.27
CA VAL A 735 21.09 17.46 -24.40
C VAL A 735 20.53 17.52 -22.98
N ALA A 736 19.22 17.64 -22.86
CA ALA A 736 18.52 17.60 -21.58
C ALA A 736 18.72 16.27 -20.84
N ALA A 737 18.73 15.15 -21.55
CA ALA A 737 18.95 13.81 -20.94
C ALA A 737 20.30 13.70 -20.22
N LYS A 738 21.32 14.37 -20.70
CA LYS A 738 22.65 14.39 -20.08
C LYS A 738 22.70 15.35 -18.88
N LYS A 739 22.04 16.49 -18.98
CA LYS A 739 21.94 17.49 -17.90
C LYS A 739 21.20 16.95 -16.67
N TYR A 740 20.11 16.21 -16.90
CA TYR A 740 19.22 15.69 -15.86
C TYR A 740 19.45 14.18 -15.56
N ALA A 741 20.65 13.67 -15.83
CA ALA A 741 20.96 12.26 -15.60
C ALA A 741 20.66 11.76 -14.16
N PRO A 742 20.95 12.52 -13.08
CA PRO A 742 20.63 12.11 -11.71
C PRO A 742 19.11 11.98 -11.47
N GLU A 743 18.31 12.88 -12.03
CA GLU A 743 16.86 12.88 -11.90
C GLU A 743 16.23 11.70 -12.67
N VAL A 744 16.78 11.38 -13.82
CA VAL A 744 16.38 10.19 -14.61
C VAL A 744 16.68 8.91 -13.85
N GLU A 745 17.84 8.80 -13.19
CA GLU A 745 18.18 7.64 -12.35
C GLU A 745 17.28 7.54 -11.11
N SER A 746 16.97 8.66 -10.46
CA SER A 746 16.00 8.70 -9.36
C SER A 746 14.61 8.19 -9.79
N LEU A 747 14.13 8.60 -10.95
CA LEU A 747 12.85 8.15 -11.50
C LEU A 747 12.85 6.65 -11.84
N LYS A 748 13.97 6.12 -12.33
CA LYS A 748 14.13 4.68 -12.55
C LYS A 748 14.07 3.90 -11.25
N ALA A 749 14.75 4.37 -10.19
CA ALA A 749 14.73 3.73 -8.87
C ALA A 749 13.31 3.72 -8.27
N LYS A 750 12.56 4.82 -8.40
CA LYS A 750 11.15 4.89 -7.99
C LYS A 750 10.28 3.93 -8.79
N TYR A 751 10.50 3.83 -10.09
CA TYR A 751 9.79 2.87 -10.94
C TYR A 751 10.10 1.43 -10.54
N GLU A 752 11.34 1.10 -10.25
CA GLU A 752 11.73 -0.22 -9.74
C GLU A 752 11.05 -0.55 -8.41
N ALA A 753 10.92 0.41 -7.50
CA ALA A 753 10.18 0.22 -6.24
C ALA A 753 8.69 -0.10 -6.47
N VAL A 754 8.07 0.55 -7.46
CA VAL A 754 6.69 0.22 -7.87
C VAL A 754 6.64 -1.17 -8.48
N LEU A 755 7.59 -1.52 -9.36
CA LEU A 755 7.68 -2.85 -9.96
C LEU A 755 7.86 -3.95 -8.92
N ALA A 756 8.69 -3.74 -7.90
CA ALA A 756 8.91 -4.69 -6.80
C ALA A 756 7.64 -4.95 -5.97
N ASN A 757 6.71 -3.98 -5.91
CA ASN A 757 5.42 -4.15 -5.22
C ASN A 757 4.38 -4.91 -6.07
N LYS A 758 4.48 -4.89 -7.40
CA LYS A 758 3.51 -5.55 -8.30
C LYS A 758 3.29 -7.04 -8.03
N PRO A 759 4.31 -7.89 -7.82
CA PRO A 759 4.10 -9.31 -7.48
C PRO A 759 3.30 -9.49 -6.19
N LYS A 760 3.56 -8.64 -5.19
CA LYS A 760 2.84 -8.65 -3.90
C LYS A 760 1.36 -8.30 -4.09
N GLU A 761 1.07 -7.25 -4.87
CA GLU A 761 -0.32 -6.87 -5.21
C GLU A 761 -1.04 -7.97 -5.98
N ARG A 762 -0.40 -8.61 -6.97
CA ARG A 762 -0.98 -9.74 -7.71
C ARG A 762 -1.27 -10.93 -6.80
N ARG A 763 -0.33 -11.26 -5.92
CA ARG A 763 -0.55 -12.33 -4.93
C ARG A 763 -1.70 -11.99 -3.98
N ALA A 764 -1.79 -10.76 -3.52
CA ALA A 764 -2.91 -10.29 -2.71
C ALA A 764 -4.24 -10.43 -3.46
N MET A 765 -4.30 -10.08 -4.75
CA MET A 765 -5.51 -10.27 -5.57
C MET A 765 -5.93 -11.74 -5.68
N ILE A 766 -4.99 -12.65 -5.90
CA ILE A 766 -5.26 -14.09 -5.99
C ILE A 766 -5.85 -14.61 -4.67
N ILE A 767 -5.21 -14.29 -3.55
CA ILE A 767 -5.65 -14.69 -2.21
C ILE A 767 -7.03 -14.10 -1.89
N ALA A 768 -7.22 -12.82 -2.17
CA ALA A 768 -8.49 -12.14 -1.95
C ALA A 768 -9.62 -12.78 -2.78
N ASN A 769 -9.41 -13.03 -4.06
CA ASN A 769 -10.40 -13.67 -4.94
C ASN A 769 -10.80 -15.05 -4.45
N SER A 770 -9.84 -15.88 -4.02
CA SER A 770 -10.13 -17.21 -3.47
C SER A 770 -10.98 -17.13 -2.20
N ARG A 771 -10.65 -16.20 -1.28
CA ARG A 771 -11.42 -15.99 -0.04
C ARG A 771 -12.80 -15.42 -0.31
N ILE A 772 -12.90 -14.44 -1.20
CA ILE A 772 -14.18 -13.83 -1.58
C ILE A 772 -15.11 -14.90 -2.19
N LYS A 773 -14.57 -15.74 -3.07
CA LYS A 773 -15.33 -16.85 -3.66
C LYS A 773 -15.87 -17.79 -2.58
N ALA A 774 -15.02 -18.23 -1.66
CA ALA A 774 -15.42 -19.12 -0.56
C ALA A 774 -16.49 -18.47 0.35
N ILE A 775 -16.35 -17.18 0.69
CA ILE A 775 -17.34 -16.46 1.52
C ILE A 775 -18.67 -16.31 0.80
N ILE A 776 -18.66 -16.04 -0.51
CA ILE A 776 -19.86 -15.90 -1.34
C ILE A 776 -20.62 -17.25 -1.41
N GLU A 777 -19.89 -18.34 -1.63
CA GLU A 777 -20.45 -19.69 -1.64
C GLU A 777 -21.03 -20.08 -0.27
N ASP A 778 -20.31 -19.86 0.82
CA ASP A 778 -20.74 -20.15 2.19
C ASP A 778 -22.00 -19.37 2.60
N ARG A 779 -22.12 -18.12 2.19
CA ARG A 779 -23.25 -17.25 2.49
C ARG A 779 -24.38 -17.32 1.47
N GLY A 780 -24.20 -18.04 0.38
CA GLY A 780 -25.18 -18.14 -0.71
C GLY A 780 -25.48 -16.80 -1.40
N LEU A 781 -24.48 -15.90 -1.49
CA LEU A 781 -24.65 -14.59 -2.10
C LEU A 781 -24.65 -14.68 -3.63
N ASP A 782 -25.51 -13.89 -4.28
CA ASP A 782 -25.60 -13.83 -5.75
C ASP A 782 -25.11 -12.50 -6.30
N TYR A 783 -24.11 -12.54 -7.20
CA TYR A 783 -23.64 -11.36 -7.93
C TYR A 783 -24.70 -10.61 -8.74
N LYS A 784 -25.85 -11.23 -9.00
CA LYS A 784 -26.96 -10.62 -9.74
C LYS A 784 -27.95 -9.91 -8.81
N ASP A 785 -28.01 -10.31 -7.54
CA ASP A 785 -28.86 -9.66 -6.54
C ASP A 785 -28.27 -8.31 -6.10
N LYS A 786 -29.13 -7.37 -5.79
CA LYS A 786 -28.81 -5.97 -5.53
C LYS A 786 -28.21 -5.75 -4.15
N ASP A 787 -28.69 -6.42 -3.15
CA ASP A 787 -28.24 -6.26 -1.77
C ASP A 787 -27.01 -7.12 -1.53
N ASP A 788 -26.96 -8.31 -2.14
CA ASP A 788 -25.79 -9.18 -2.14
C ASP A 788 -24.57 -8.49 -2.80
N LYS A 789 -24.75 -7.73 -3.91
CA LYS A 789 -23.69 -6.93 -4.52
C LYS A 789 -23.04 -5.94 -3.57
N LYS A 790 -23.79 -5.30 -2.68
CA LYS A 790 -23.25 -4.38 -1.69
C LYS A 790 -22.40 -5.13 -0.67
N GLU A 791 -22.89 -6.26 -0.21
CA GLU A 791 -22.18 -7.11 0.72
C GLU A 791 -20.91 -7.66 0.08
N ILE A 792 -20.98 -8.18 -1.13
CA ILE A 792 -19.83 -8.66 -1.91
C ILE A 792 -18.77 -7.55 -2.07
N LYS A 793 -19.18 -6.32 -2.37
CA LYS A 793 -18.23 -5.20 -2.49
C LYS A 793 -17.51 -4.88 -1.17
N LYS A 794 -18.23 -4.96 -0.04
CA LYS A 794 -17.62 -4.79 1.29
C LYS A 794 -16.66 -5.93 1.62
N ILE A 795 -17.07 -7.17 1.39
CA ILE A 795 -16.25 -8.37 1.55
C ILE A 795 -14.98 -8.21 0.70
N SER A 796 -15.12 -7.82 -0.56
CA SER A 796 -14.00 -7.63 -1.48
C SER A 796 -12.98 -6.61 -0.99
N SER A 797 -13.45 -5.48 -0.48
CA SER A 797 -12.54 -4.44 0.06
C SER A 797 -11.79 -4.92 1.31
N VAL A 798 -12.48 -5.61 2.20
CA VAL A 798 -11.91 -6.13 3.45
C VAL A 798 -10.91 -7.25 3.16
N GLU A 799 -11.29 -8.20 2.31
CA GLU A 799 -10.42 -9.34 2.00
C GLU A 799 -9.21 -8.91 1.14
N MET A 800 -9.37 -7.91 0.27
CA MET A 800 -8.22 -7.36 -0.46
C MET A 800 -7.22 -6.69 0.50
N GLN A 801 -7.69 -5.89 1.46
CA GLN A 801 -6.81 -5.27 2.44
C GLN A 801 -6.12 -6.32 3.33
N ARG A 802 -6.86 -7.33 3.80
CA ARG A 802 -6.29 -8.45 4.56
C ARG A 802 -5.24 -9.22 3.77
N ALA A 803 -5.49 -9.43 2.48
CA ALA A 803 -4.53 -10.12 1.63
C ALA A 803 -3.27 -9.26 1.40
N ARG A 804 -3.40 -7.93 1.23
CA ARG A 804 -2.25 -7.02 1.17
C ARG A 804 -1.42 -7.07 2.45
N ASP A 805 -2.07 -6.98 3.60
CA ASP A 805 -1.41 -7.05 4.90
C ASP A 805 -0.69 -8.41 5.09
N GLN A 806 -1.29 -9.47 4.55
CA GLN A 806 -0.69 -10.82 4.60
C GLN A 806 0.59 -10.92 3.79
N VAL A 807 0.61 -10.38 2.58
CA VAL A 807 1.74 -10.53 1.64
C VAL A 807 2.72 -9.35 1.68
N GLY A 808 2.49 -8.36 2.55
CA GLY A 808 3.30 -7.16 2.66
C GLY A 808 3.25 -6.27 1.40
N ALA A 809 2.11 -6.25 0.70
CA ALA A 809 1.89 -5.33 -0.40
C ALA A 809 1.64 -3.92 0.12
N ASN A 810 2.33 -2.93 -0.46
CA ASN A 810 2.21 -1.54 -0.03
C ASN A 810 1.35 -0.75 -1.02
N SER A 811 0.15 -0.36 -0.59
CA SER A 811 -0.78 0.42 -1.40
C SER A 811 -0.27 1.83 -1.75
N SER A 812 0.69 2.39 -1.00
CA SER A 812 1.31 3.68 -1.31
C SER A 812 2.39 3.58 -2.40
N ARG A 813 2.96 2.39 -2.64
CA ARG A 813 3.94 2.12 -3.70
C ARG A 813 3.30 1.61 -5.00
N THR A 814 2.10 2.08 -5.30
CA THR A 814 1.41 1.76 -6.56
C THR A 814 1.61 2.82 -7.63
N LYS A 815 2.14 3.99 -7.26
CA LYS A 815 2.37 5.13 -8.17
C LYS A 815 3.70 5.82 -7.86
N ILE A 816 4.31 6.42 -8.89
CA ILE A 816 5.51 7.25 -8.73
C ILE A 816 5.10 8.65 -8.26
N VAL A 817 5.77 9.16 -7.22
CA VAL A 817 5.68 10.55 -6.77
C VAL A 817 6.89 11.30 -7.28
N PHE A 818 6.67 12.34 -8.07
CA PHE A 818 7.72 13.12 -8.71
C PHE A 818 8.14 14.30 -7.83
N THR A 819 9.43 14.62 -7.80
CA THR A 819 9.96 15.86 -7.22
C THR A 819 9.95 16.98 -8.25
N ASP A 820 10.12 18.23 -7.79
CA ASP A 820 10.14 19.40 -8.68
C ASP A 820 11.25 19.33 -9.73
N ARG A 821 12.44 18.83 -9.36
CA ARG A 821 13.56 18.64 -10.29
C ARG A 821 13.32 17.50 -11.27
N GLU A 822 12.69 16.43 -10.85
CA GLU A 822 12.28 15.34 -11.75
C GLU A 822 11.23 15.84 -12.75
N TRP A 823 10.31 16.70 -12.32
CA TRP A 823 9.38 17.38 -13.21
C TRP A 823 10.08 18.33 -14.18
N GLU A 824 11.08 19.07 -13.72
CA GLU A 824 11.90 19.91 -14.58
C GLU A 824 12.61 19.08 -15.66
N ALA A 825 13.17 17.92 -15.31
CA ALA A 825 13.78 16.98 -16.25
C ALA A 825 12.78 16.48 -17.31
N ILE A 826 11.56 16.15 -16.88
CA ILE A 826 10.48 15.70 -17.76
C ILE A 826 10.06 16.83 -18.70
N GLN A 827 9.88 18.05 -18.20
CA GLN A 827 9.47 19.21 -19.00
C GLN A 827 10.53 19.61 -20.05
N ASN A 828 11.81 19.44 -19.69
CA ASN A 828 12.92 19.67 -20.62
C ASN A 828 13.18 18.49 -21.57
N HIS A 829 12.27 17.54 -21.65
CA HIS A 829 12.32 16.38 -22.56
C HIS A 829 13.52 15.44 -22.35
N ALA A 830 14.03 15.32 -21.09
CA ALA A 830 15.16 14.46 -20.74
C ALA A 830 14.83 12.95 -20.82
N ILE A 831 13.55 12.58 -20.86
CA ILE A 831 13.06 11.19 -20.84
C ILE A 831 12.34 10.88 -22.14
N SER A 832 12.47 9.63 -22.64
CA SER A 832 11.75 9.18 -23.84
C SER A 832 10.25 9.03 -23.57
N ASP A 833 9.39 9.27 -24.57
CA ASP A 833 7.93 9.10 -24.44
C ASP A 833 7.54 7.70 -23.97
N SER A 834 8.25 6.68 -24.42
CA SER A 834 7.99 5.29 -23.98
C SER A 834 8.29 5.08 -22.50
N MET A 835 9.39 5.64 -22.00
CA MET A 835 9.76 5.55 -20.58
C MET A 835 8.85 6.44 -19.72
N LEU A 836 8.54 7.63 -20.20
CA LEU A 836 7.61 8.54 -19.54
C LEU A 836 6.21 7.91 -19.43
N THR A 837 5.74 7.27 -20.49
CA THR A 837 4.46 6.54 -20.48
C THR A 837 4.47 5.41 -19.45
N LYS A 838 5.57 4.66 -19.30
CA LYS A 838 5.72 3.64 -18.25
C LYS A 838 5.65 4.25 -16.85
N PHE A 839 6.34 5.37 -16.62
CA PHE A 839 6.32 6.06 -15.32
C PHE A 839 4.94 6.61 -14.96
N LEU A 840 4.23 7.18 -15.95
CA LEU A 840 2.90 7.77 -15.74
C LEU A 840 1.79 6.71 -15.59
N ASN A 841 1.99 5.50 -16.11
CA ASN A 841 1.02 4.40 -16.02
C ASN A 841 1.34 3.40 -14.89
N SER A 842 2.45 3.62 -14.12
CA SER A 842 2.87 2.77 -12.99
C SER A 842 2.06 3.04 -11.73
#